data_b49161054d095d4f29ee42b65de373cd
#
_entry.id   b49161054d095d4f29ee42b65de373cd
#
_cell.length_a   1.000
_cell.length_b   1.000
_cell.length_c   1.000
_cell.angle_alpha   90.00
_cell.angle_beta   90.00
_cell.angle_gamma   90.00
#
_symmetry.space_group_name_H-M   'P 1'
#
loop_
_entity.id
_entity.type
_entity.pdbx_description
1 polymer ?
#
loop_
_entity_poly.entity_id
_entity_poly.type
_entity_poly.pdbx_seq_one_letter_code
_entity_poly.pdbx_strand_id
1 'polypeptide(L)'
;MKYKGKRVEIISSKMLFGKETVWIHILEDNTFEQVLRSDLEEEITSSGNSSMAYVRYISIAARIKEEMAQKRLLAPYESSLIPLPHQILVLEKVMQGVQTRFLLADEVGMGKTIEAGLVLKEKKLRGEIKRILLIVPKSSMLQWQSELKEHFKEQFYIYESDFIAGMAKTFAGFDAEEELNFWKQHNQIIVSLDALKPITQHVGWSQEKIDEYNKYRLEAVVGADFDMIVIDEAHRMGGSTSQVSRYQLAETVCNAVPNVLLLSATPHRGKTDHFRRVLQLIDADAFVGEGMPSIKDIEPYVMRSEKRYAVDYDGKKLFQPRTTVRFDVPIDSAKHRLQKALYDHVTDYVRYCFGRAKRGHRNATGLVMVMMQKLASSSTAAILGAMKTRLWRLQNAEFADDINDYDEEVIDDYSNFDTNDFSVDMQHGFANEEEKLQELINEAQYCVDNEQDAKATALVKAIREQQDKSDEPNLRALVFTEFRRTQSYLQDVLTHAGFSTVCINGSMELQERQRALVKFKNEVNVMIATDAAGESLNMQFCHVVFNYDLPWNPMSIEQRIGRVDRIGQKHPVVAYNMLTDNTVDTRVYEIIVEKLDAILAELGIDKTSDVLDSTIDMKKVNHLYLQSLLDPHRFDFTSDSWLYDIKNKLREYHSTEGALPSFDENMIVAESAGEVKYSPLPVWLEELMSLYTISEKGKIDKTLTGVSTYQIHGQTVDAVFDSNLVVDNPGAELMTLQHPVVKRILDEIDGNSQSLVPVLLSKEGNETAGYLTIWKVSAKNAYESKTTYVAQFITDTGRVFGPYGNDIWNRLVQEKDSFAYNGETVCKIDLESNIQLNNNLHATFHRMELEIQNNLQGMVERKLRALGFAEHRINRIGIANIRNAKMRQLRKDKEDWQNAFAKGRSVVPDVKHILTVRING
;
A
#
# COMPACT_ATOMS: atom_id res chain seq x y z
N MET A 1 21.04 -18.49 -37.44
CA MET A 1 20.88 -19.43 -38.56
C MET A 1 20.95 -18.68 -39.88
N LYS A 2 21.43 -19.31 -40.95
CA LYS A 2 21.44 -18.70 -42.29
C LYS A 2 20.70 -19.61 -43.28
N TYR A 3 20.09 -19.00 -44.27
CA TYR A 3 19.50 -19.65 -45.42
C TYR A 3 19.97 -18.94 -46.69
N LYS A 4 20.68 -19.68 -47.56
CA LYS A 4 21.31 -19.11 -48.74
C LYS A 4 22.22 -17.90 -48.48
N GLY A 5 22.94 -17.96 -47.32
CA GLY A 5 23.85 -16.90 -46.89
C GLY A 5 23.19 -15.70 -46.17
N LYS A 6 21.86 -15.64 -46.05
CA LYS A 6 21.13 -14.58 -45.37
C LYS A 6 20.70 -15.00 -43.96
N ARG A 7 20.64 -14.05 -43.01
CA ARG A 7 20.20 -14.35 -41.63
C ARG A 7 18.70 -14.63 -41.58
N VAL A 8 18.32 -15.69 -40.88
CA VAL A 8 16.92 -16.10 -40.78
C VAL A 8 16.54 -16.40 -39.31
N GLU A 9 15.28 -16.11 -39.03
CA GLU A 9 14.63 -16.46 -37.75
C GLU A 9 13.54 -17.49 -38.04
N ILE A 10 13.50 -18.58 -37.22
CA ILE A 10 12.47 -19.60 -37.36
C ILE A 10 11.22 -19.15 -36.63
N ILE A 11 10.09 -19.04 -37.34
CA ILE A 11 8.81 -18.63 -36.80
C ILE A 11 8.00 -19.83 -36.30
N SER A 12 8.01 -20.94 -37.05
CA SER A 12 7.30 -22.15 -36.68
C SER A 12 7.92 -23.36 -37.36
N SER A 13 7.76 -24.55 -36.78
CA SER A 13 8.16 -25.81 -37.42
C SER A 13 6.99 -26.78 -37.48
N LYS A 14 6.98 -27.64 -38.52
CA LYS A 14 5.98 -28.67 -38.72
C LYS A 14 6.57 -29.89 -39.41
N MET A 15 6.26 -31.07 -38.89
CA MET A 15 6.63 -32.32 -39.56
C MET A 15 5.70 -32.63 -40.74
N LEU A 16 6.21 -32.71 -41.92
CA LEU A 16 5.50 -33.09 -43.16
C LEU A 16 6.22 -34.28 -43.85
N PHE A 17 5.49 -35.37 -44.02
CA PHE A 17 6.03 -36.60 -44.64
C PHE A 17 7.37 -37.08 -44.08
N GLY A 18 7.56 -37.01 -42.75
CA GLY A 18 8.79 -37.44 -42.09
C GLY A 18 9.98 -36.47 -42.21
N LYS A 19 9.76 -35.30 -42.80
CA LYS A 19 10.75 -34.21 -42.84
C LYS A 19 10.26 -33.01 -42.07
N GLU A 20 11.14 -32.37 -41.28
CA GLU A 20 10.83 -31.14 -40.59
C GLU A 20 10.90 -29.97 -41.58
N THR A 21 9.78 -29.28 -41.79
CA THR A 21 9.70 -28.03 -42.55
C THR A 21 9.52 -26.89 -41.59
N VAL A 22 10.22 -25.80 -41.82
CA VAL A 22 10.20 -24.60 -40.98
C VAL A 22 9.80 -23.38 -41.79
N TRP A 23 8.96 -22.53 -41.19
CA TRP A 23 8.73 -21.20 -41.71
C TRP A 23 9.82 -20.28 -41.16
N ILE A 24 10.54 -19.62 -42.05
CA ILE A 24 11.62 -18.70 -41.72
C ILE A 24 11.27 -17.27 -42.14
N HIS A 25 11.71 -16.30 -41.34
CA HIS A 25 11.74 -14.89 -41.67
C HIS A 25 13.17 -14.53 -42.09
N ILE A 26 13.36 -14.10 -43.32
CA ILE A 26 14.65 -13.64 -43.85
C ILE A 26 14.78 -12.18 -43.47
N LEU A 27 15.66 -11.88 -42.50
CA LEU A 27 15.76 -10.56 -41.86
C LEU A 27 16.23 -9.45 -42.83
N GLU A 28 17.06 -9.81 -43.82
CA GLU A 28 17.63 -8.86 -44.77
C GLU A 28 16.63 -8.38 -45.83
N ASP A 29 15.74 -9.26 -46.25
CA ASP A 29 14.76 -8.98 -47.31
C ASP A 29 13.35 -8.74 -46.72
N ASN A 30 13.17 -8.95 -45.41
CA ASN A 30 11.89 -8.94 -44.73
C ASN A 30 10.82 -9.84 -45.40
N THR A 31 11.26 -11.02 -45.89
CA THR A 31 10.41 -12.01 -46.55
C THR A 31 10.28 -13.27 -45.71
N PHE A 32 9.21 -14.01 -45.95
CA PHE A 32 8.92 -15.27 -45.25
C PHE A 32 8.92 -16.41 -46.29
N GLU A 33 9.67 -17.47 -45.98
CA GLU A 33 9.73 -18.67 -46.81
C GLU A 33 9.53 -19.94 -45.95
N GLN A 34 8.96 -20.97 -46.58
CA GLN A 34 8.88 -22.30 -45.97
C GLN A 34 9.98 -23.18 -46.56
N VAL A 35 10.88 -23.68 -45.70
CA VAL A 35 12.06 -24.44 -46.12
C VAL A 35 12.18 -25.71 -45.30
N LEU A 36 12.98 -26.67 -45.74
CA LEU A 36 13.34 -27.82 -44.93
C LEU A 36 14.33 -27.40 -43.85
N ARG A 37 14.20 -27.95 -42.66
CA ARG A 37 15.16 -27.70 -41.54
C ARG A 37 16.60 -28.03 -41.94
N SER A 38 16.79 -29.07 -42.78
CA SER A 38 18.10 -29.49 -43.31
C SER A 38 18.75 -28.46 -44.24
N ASP A 39 17.97 -27.49 -44.78
CA ASP A 39 18.48 -26.48 -45.72
C ASP A 39 18.96 -25.20 -44.96
N LEU A 40 18.82 -25.19 -43.66
CA LEU A 40 19.34 -24.12 -42.83
C LEU A 40 20.78 -24.41 -42.42
N GLU A 41 21.62 -23.46 -42.73
CA GLU A 41 22.99 -23.45 -42.25
C GLU A 41 22.98 -22.94 -40.78
N GLU A 42 23.28 -23.84 -39.85
CA GLU A 42 23.60 -23.38 -38.51
C GLU A 42 24.92 -22.63 -38.59
N GLU A 43 24.87 -21.34 -38.37
CA GLU A 43 26.07 -20.57 -38.11
C GLU A 43 26.61 -21.13 -36.78
N ILE A 44 27.56 -22.05 -36.88
CA ILE A 44 28.42 -22.36 -35.77
C ILE A 44 29.23 -21.07 -35.55
N THR A 45 28.67 -20.15 -34.77
CA THR A 45 29.45 -19.04 -34.25
C THR A 45 30.49 -19.66 -33.34
N SER A 46 31.61 -19.98 -33.95
CA SER A 46 32.84 -20.41 -33.23
C SER A 46 33.47 -19.25 -32.42
N SER A 47 32.74 -18.30 -32.06
CA SER A 47 33.08 -17.30 -31.06
C SER A 47 32.37 -17.61 -29.74
N GLY A 48 32.25 -18.86 -29.36
CA GLY A 48 32.06 -19.20 -27.96
C GLY A 48 33.21 -18.54 -27.23
N ASN A 49 32.96 -17.55 -26.44
CA ASN A 49 33.98 -16.93 -25.58
C ASN A 49 34.36 -17.96 -24.54
N SER A 50 35.27 -18.86 -24.89
CA SER A 50 35.85 -19.87 -24.00
C SER A 50 36.82 -19.22 -23.02
N SER A 51 36.36 -18.14 -22.39
CA SER A 51 37.08 -17.40 -21.38
C SER A 51 36.59 -17.81 -19.99
N MET A 52 37.40 -17.59 -18.98
CA MET A 52 36.95 -17.77 -17.59
C MET A 52 35.72 -16.97 -17.24
N ALA A 53 35.56 -15.76 -17.82
CA ALA A 53 34.42 -14.91 -17.63
C ALA A 53 33.13 -15.61 -18.15
N TYR A 54 33.19 -16.26 -19.31
CA TYR A 54 32.05 -16.98 -19.85
C TYR A 54 31.64 -18.18 -18.98
N VAL A 55 32.60 -19.01 -18.54
CA VAL A 55 32.33 -20.17 -17.66
C VAL A 55 31.68 -19.71 -16.37
N ARG A 56 32.20 -18.67 -15.75
CA ARG A 56 31.65 -18.10 -14.51
C ARG A 56 30.28 -17.44 -14.75
N TYR A 57 30.09 -16.74 -15.87
CA TYR A 57 28.80 -16.18 -16.24
C TYR A 57 27.71 -17.26 -16.28
N ILE A 58 27.93 -18.35 -17.02
CA ILE A 58 26.96 -19.46 -17.12
C ILE A 58 26.73 -20.09 -15.75
N SER A 59 27.80 -20.31 -14.96
CA SER A 59 27.72 -20.91 -13.62
C SER A 59 26.89 -20.06 -12.66
N ILE A 60 27.09 -18.75 -12.65
CA ILE A 60 26.34 -17.81 -11.83
C ILE A 60 24.89 -17.69 -12.32
N ALA A 61 24.67 -17.62 -13.64
CA ALA A 61 23.33 -17.56 -14.21
C ALA A 61 22.50 -18.79 -13.86
N ALA A 62 23.09 -19.99 -13.95
CA ALA A 62 22.45 -21.24 -13.53
C ALA A 62 22.15 -21.24 -12.02
N ARG A 63 23.06 -20.69 -11.18
CA ARG A 63 22.86 -20.59 -9.73
C ARG A 63 21.75 -19.61 -9.35
N ILE A 64 21.68 -18.47 -10.02
CA ILE A 64 20.57 -17.51 -9.85
C ILE A 64 19.24 -18.17 -10.21
N LYS A 65 19.18 -18.87 -11.34
CA LYS A 65 17.97 -19.59 -11.76
C LYS A 65 17.57 -20.70 -10.78
N GLU A 66 18.54 -21.42 -10.21
CA GLU A 66 18.30 -22.41 -9.17
C GLU A 66 17.71 -21.77 -7.92
N GLU A 67 18.32 -20.69 -7.43
CA GLU A 67 17.84 -19.95 -6.27
C GLU A 67 16.43 -19.42 -6.48
N MET A 68 16.14 -18.85 -7.67
CA MET A 68 14.80 -18.40 -8.03
C MET A 68 13.77 -19.54 -8.02
N ALA A 69 14.15 -20.72 -8.53
CA ALA A 69 13.25 -21.87 -8.59
C ALA A 69 12.88 -22.41 -7.20
N GLN A 70 13.74 -22.19 -6.20
CA GLN A 70 13.54 -22.62 -4.81
C GLN A 70 12.81 -21.56 -3.95
N LYS A 71 12.81 -20.27 -4.33
CA LYS A 71 12.22 -19.19 -3.53
C LYS A 71 10.70 -19.35 -3.42
N ARG A 72 10.22 -19.25 -2.18
CA ARG A 72 8.78 -19.26 -1.88
C ARG A 72 8.11 -17.93 -2.21
N LEU A 73 8.84 -16.81 -2.05
CA LEU A 73 8.37 -15.44 -2.29
C LEU A 73 9.29 -14.75 -3.30
N LEU A 74 8.71 -14.08 -4.29
CA LEU A 74 9.43 -13.40 -5.37
C LEU A 74 9.38 -11.87 -5.24
N ALA A 75 8.26 -11.30 -4.77
CA ALA A 75 8.06 -9.87 -4.68
C ALA A 75 9.13 -9.13 -3.88
N PRO A 76 9.65 -9.65 -2.75
CA PRO A 76 10.73 -8.99 -2.01
C PRO A 76 11.99 -8.72 -2.84
N TYR A 77 12.30 -9.58 -3.80
CA TYR A 77 13.48 -9.45 -4.67
C TYR A 77 13.23 -8.59 -5.91
N GLU A 78 11.97 -8.27 -6.20
CA GLU A 78 11.53 -7.46 -7.33
C GLU A 78 11.08 -6.05 -6.93
N SER A 79 11.16 -5.73 -5.64
CA SER A 79 10.88 -4.41 -5.11
C SER A 79 12.15 -3.56 -4.99
N SER A 80 12.02 -2.24 -5.14
CA SER A 80 13.12 -1.30 -4.93
C SER A 80 13.31 -0.90 -3.46
N LEU A 81 12.74 -1.67 -2.54
CA LEU A 81 12.95 -1.53 -1.10
C LEU A 81 13.21 -2.91 -0.49
N ILE A 82 13.88 -2.94 0.64
CA ILE A 82 14.02 -4.15 1.45
C ILE A 82 12.81 -4.21 2.39
N PRO A 83 11.84 -5.13 2.16
CA PRO A 83 10.68 -5.22 3.03
C PRO A 83 11.06 -5.61 4.45
N LEU A 84 10.36 -5.10 5.42
CA LEU A 84 10.62 -5.37 6.83
C LEU A 84 10.07 -6.74 7.28
N PRO A 85 10.58 -7.32 8.39
CA PRO A 85 10.18 -8.65 8.84
C PRO A 85 8.67 -8.85 8.97
N HIS A 86 7.93 -7.90 9.56
CA HIS A 86 6.46 -7.98 9.67
C HIS A 86 5.77 -7.97 8.30
N GLN A 87 6.28 -7.20 7.32
CA GLN A 87 5.73 -7.14 5.96
C GLN A 87 5.93 -8.45 5.20
N ILE A 88 7.07 -9.12 5.41
CA ILE A 88 7.32 -10.46 4.86
C ILE A 88 6.36 -11.48 5.48
N LEU A 89 6.15 -11.41 6.79
CA LEU A 89 5.22 -12.30 7.49
C LEU A 89 3.77 -12.14 6.98
N VAL A 90 3.32 -10.90 6.76
CA VAL A 90 2.01 -10.61 6.16
C VAL A 90 1.93 -11.24 4.75
N LEU A 91 2.94 -11.00 3.91
CA LEU A 91 2.99 -11.57 2.57
C LEU A 91 2.93 -13.11 2.60
N GLU A 92 3.71 -13.75 3.45
CA GLU A 92 3.74 -15.20 3.58
C GLU A 92 2.37 -15.77 3.98
N LYS A 93 1.73 -15.19 5.00
CA LYS A 93 0.38 -15.61 5.44
C LYS A 93 -0.69 -15.42 4.38
N VAL A 94 -0.67 -14.29 3.66
CA VAL A 94 -1.61 -14.05 2.55
C VAL A 94 -1.42 -15.09 1.46
N MET A 95 -0.19 -15.47 1.13
CA MET A 95 0.09 -16.44 0.08
C MET A 95 -0.23 -17.90 0.46
N GLN A 96 -0.36 -18.22 1.75
CA GLN A 96 -0.81 -19.53 2.22
C GLN A 96 -2.32 -19.72 2.08
N GLY A 97 -3.10 -18.64 1.97
CA GLY A 97 -4.56 -18.66 1.87
C GLY A 97 -5.07 -19.25 0.55
N VAL A 98 -6.25 -19.87 0.60
CA VAL A 98 -6.94 -20.41 -0.58
C VAL A 98 -7.41 -19.29 -1.52
N GLN A 99 -7.80 -18.16 -0.96
CA GLN A 99 -8.16 -16.92 -1.65
C GLN A 99 -7.55 -15.75 -0.88
N THR A 100 -7.20 -14.68 -1.59
CA THR A 100 -6.73 -13.45 -0.93
C THR A 100 -7.92 -12.62 -0.50
N ARG A 101 -8.43 -12.89 0.69
CA ARG A 101 -9.51 -12.12 1.30
C ARG A 101 -9.17 -11.85 2.76
N PHE A 102 -8.52 -10.70 3.00
CA PHE A 102 -7.94 -10.36 4.29
C PHE A 102 -8.16 -8.89 4.63
N LEU A 103 -8.16 -8.61 5.92
CA LEU A 103 -8.04 -7.27 6.48
C LEU A 103 -6.62 -7.09 7.04
N LEU A 104 -5.88 -6.13 6.50
CA LEU A 104 -4.62 -5.67 7.08
C LEU A 104 -4.93 -4.55 8.07
N ALA A 105 -4.75 -4.85 9.34
CA ALA A 105 -5.15 -3.99 10.45
C ALA A 105 -3.94 -3.40 11.22
N ASP A 106 -2.81 -3.24 10.55
CA ASP A 106 -1.59 -2.69 11.11
C ASP A 106 -1.78 -1.25 11.60
N GLU A 107 -1.07 -0.88 12.66
CA GLU A 107 -1.09 0.48 13.19
C GLU A 107 -0.65 1.51 12.15
N VAL A 108 -1.03 2.77 12.40
CA VAL A 108 -0.63 3.90 11.52
C VAL A 108 0.90 4.00 11.43
N GLY A 109 1.45 4.11 10.23
CA GLY A 109 2.90 4.27 10.02
C GLY A 109 3.68 2.96 9.86
N MET A 110 3.05 1.79 9.93
CA MET A 110 3.66 0.47 9.76
C MET A 110 3.94 0.08 8.31
N GLY A 111 3.37 0.80 7.34
CA GLY A 111 3.63 0.56 5.92
C GLY A 111 2.63 -0.37 5.22
N LYS A 112 1.34 -0.30 5.56
CA LYS A 112 0.26 -1.06 4.92
C LYS A 112 0.25 -0.99 3.39
N THR A 113 0.58 0.17 2.81
CA THR A 113 0.72 0.35 1.35
C THR A 113 1.80 -0.57 0.78
N ILE A 114 2.92 -0.73 1.51
CA ILE A 114 4.02 -1.61 1.10
C ILE A 114 3.60 -3.08 1.19
N GLU A 115 2.90 -3.47 2.24
CA GLU A 115 2.35 -4.83 2.38
C GLU A 115 1.40 -5.17 1.24
N ALA A 116 0.45 -4.27 0.95
CA ALA A 116 -0.46 -4.44 -0.18
C ALA A 116 0.31 -4.49 -1.51
N GLY A 117 1.32 -3.64 -1.70
CA GLY A 117 2.18 -3.63 -2.87
C GLY A 117 2.94 -4.96 -3.06
N LEU A 118 3.48 -5.52 -1.97
CA LEU A 118 4.13 -6.84 -1.98
C LEU A 118 3.15 -7.96 -2.41
N VAL A 119 1.94 -7.97 -1.84
CA VAL A 119 0.91 -8.95 -2.20
C VAL A 119 0.50 -8.82 -3.67
N LEU A 120 0.26 -7.60 -4.16
CA LEU A 120 -0.06 -7.33 -5.55
C LEU A 120 1.05 -7.80 -6.48
N LYS A 121 2.31 -7.45 -6.15
CA LYS A 121 3.49 -7.84 -6.95
C LYS A 121 3.65 -9.35 -7.00
N GLU A 122 3.57 -10.03 -5.86
CA GLU A 122 3.70 -11.48 -5.78
C GLU A 122 2.67 -12.20 -6.63
N LYS A 123 1.40 -11.82 -6.51
CA LYS A 123 0.32 -12.43 -7.30
C LYS A 123 0.43 -12.16 -8.79
N LYS A 124 0.92 -10.98 -9.18
CA LYS A 124 1.22 -10.67 -10.59
C LYS A 124 2.37 -11.52 -11.13
N LEU A 125 3.46 -11.65 -10.36
CA LEU A 125 4.60 -12.49 -10.75
C LEU A 125 4.21 -13.95 -10.95
N ARG A 126 3.26 -14.44 -10.14
CA ARG A 126 2.67 -15.79 -10.29
C ARG A 126 1.64 -15.90 -11.42
N GLY A 127 1.26 -14.79 -12.05
CA GLY A 127 0.23 -14.77 -13.10
C GLY A 127 -1.19 -14.97 -12.57
N GLU A 128 -1.42 -14.87 -11.25
CA GLU A 128 -2.72 -15.11 -10.62
C GLU A 128 -3.69 -13.93 -10.78
N ILE A 129 -3.16 -12.71 -10.94
CA ILE A 129 -3.95 -11.49 -11.14
C ILE A 129 -3.38 -10.64 -12.27
N LYS A 130 -4.26 -9.96 -12.99
CA LYS A 130 -3.90 -9.04 -14.06
C LYS A 130 -4.63 -7.71 -13.91
N ARG A 131 -5.92 -7.77 -13.57
CA ARG A 131 -6.79 -6.60 -13.46
C ARG A 131 -7.01 -6.25 -12.00
N ILE A 132 -6.62 -5.01 -11.62
CA ILE A 132 -6.58 -4.57 -10.23
C ILE A 132 -7.29 -3.23 -10.10
N LEU A 133 -8.19 -3.13 -9.11
CA LEU A 133 -8.85 -1.89 -8.71
C LEU A 133 -8.43 -1.50 -7.29
N LEU A 134 -7.87 -0.32 -7.15
CA LEU A 134 -7.59 0.30 -5.85
C LEU A 134 -8.66 1.34 -5.55
N ILE A 135 -9.38 1.18 -4.46
CA ILE A 135 -10.36 2.14 -3.94
C ILE A 135 -9.75 2.79 -2.71
N VAL A 136 -9.37 4.05 -2.84
CA VAL A 136 -8.62 4.77 -1.80
C VAL A 136 -9.26 6.14 -1.51
N PRO A 137 -8.96 6.78 -0.37
CA PRO A 137 -9.36 8.18 -0.15
C PRO A 137 -8.81 9.08 -1.27
N LYS A 138 -9.56 10.11 -1.66
CA LYS A 138 -9.15 11.05 -2.72
C LYS A 138 -7.77 11.65 -2.42
N SER A 139 -7.50 11.98 -1.18
CA SER A 139 -6.21 12.51 -0.71
C SER A 139 -5.03 11.56 -0.91
N SER A 140 -5.26 10.25 -0.94
CA SER A 140 -4.22 9.21 -1.02
C SER A 140 -3.90 8.74 -2.43
N MET A 141 -4.70 9.11 -3.44
CA MET A 141 -4.58 8.53 -4.80
C MET A 141 -3.19 8.70 -5.42
N LEU A 142 -2.62 9.91 -5.33
CA LEU A 142 -1.27 10.19 -5.86
C LEU A 142 -0.18 9.49 -5.07
N GLN A 143 -0.35 9.38 -3.75
CA GLN A 143 0.62 8.66 -2.90
C GLN A 143 0.66 7.18 -3.29
N TRP A 144 -0.50 6.53 -3.40
CA TRP A 144 -0.60 5.14 -3.85
C TRP A 144 0.04 4.94 -5.22
N GLN A 145 -0.27 5.83 -6.17
CA GLN A 145 0.33 5.77 -7.51
C GLN A 145 1.85 5.90 -7.47
N SER A 146 2.37 6.86 -6.69
CA SER A 146 3.81 7.11 -6.55
C SER A 146 4.52 5.94 -5.88
N GLU A 147 4.01 5.46 -4.73
CA GLU A 147 4.63 4.35 -3.98
C GLU A 147 4.64 3.05 -4.80
N LEU A 148 3.54 2.72 -5.49
CA LEU A 148 3.48 1.53 -6.33
C LEU A 148 4.43 1.63 -7.54
N LYS A 149 4.56 2.81 -8.13
CA LYS A 149 5.49 3.06 -9.24
C LYS A 149 6.94 3.02 -8.76
N GLU A 150 7.26 3.69 -7.66
CA GLU A 150 8.62 3.83 -7.13
C GLU A 150 9.15 2.50 -6.59
N HIS A 151 8.35 1.82 -5.75
CA HIS A 151 8.82 0.63 -5.03
C HIS A 151 8.59 -0.68 -5.77
N PHE A 152 7.53 -0.77 -6.59
CA PHE A 152 7.15 -2.01 -7.26
C PHE A 152 7.21 -1.94 -8.78
N LYS A 153 7.54 -0.77 -9.36
CA LYS A 153 7.53 -0.52 -10.82
C LYS A 153 6.17 -0.83 -11.46
N GLU A 154 5.08 -0.60 -10.71
CA GLU A 154 3.72 -0.82 -11.16
C GLU A 154 3.07 0.49 -11.57
N GLN A 155 2.44 0.51 -12.75
CA GLN A 155 1.80 1.71 -13.29
C GLN A 155 0.29 1.60 -13.12
N PHE A 156 -0.28 2.49 -12.30
CA PHE A 156 -1.71 2.63 -12.11
C PHE A 156 -2.22 3.93 -12.72
N TYR A 157 -3.46 3.89 -13.23
CA TYR A 157 -4.15 5.03 -13.81
C TYR A 157 -5.20 5.55 -12.84
N ILE A 158 -5.17 6.85 -12.57
CA ILE A 158 -6.15 7.49 -11.68
C ILE A 158 -7.40 7.84 -12.48
N TYR A 159 -8.56 7.37 -12.01
CA TYR A 159 -9.88 7.69 -12.55
C TYR A 159 -10.59 8.64 -11.58
N GLU A 160 -10.56 9.93 -11.92
CA GLU A 160 -11.27 10.96 -11.15
C GLU A 160 -12.76 11.02 -11.53
N SER A 161 -13.58 11.63 -10.68
CA SER A 161 -15.03 11.75 -10.89
C SER A 161 -15.38 12.38 -12.23
N ASP A 162 -14.63 13.40 -12.66
CA ASP A 162 -14.87 14.12 -13.92
C ASP A 162 -14.51 13.26 -15.15
N PHE A 163 -13.43 12.49 -15.03
CA PHE A 163 -13.06 11.52 -16.06
C PHE A 163 -14.15 10.44 -16.21
N ILE A 164 -14.62 9.85 -15.10
CA ILE A 164 -15.70 8.85 -15.10
C ILE A 164 -16.98 9.44 -15.69
N ALA A 165 -17.35 10.66 -15.32
CA ALA A 165 -18.53 11.35 -15.85
C ALA A 165 -18.42 11.65 -17.36
N GLY A 166 -17.23 12.06 -17.81
CA GLY A 166 -16.95 12.30 -19.24
C GLY A 166 -17.04 11.01 -20.06
N MET A 167 -16.43 9.93 -19.58
CA MET A 167 -16.48 8.62 -20.22
C MET A 167 -17.90 8.06 -20.24
N ALA A 168 -18.64 8.15 -19.13
CA ALA A 168 -20.05 7.74 -19.07
C ALA A 168 -20.92 8.45 -20.12
N LYS A 169 -20.74 9.77 -20.32
CA LYS A 169 -21.44 10.52 -21.38
C LYS A 169 -21.07 10.04 -22.78
N THR A 170 -19.81 9.72 -23.01
CA THR A 170 -19.33 9.25 -24.32
C THR A 170 -19.91 7.90 -24.68
N PHE A 171 -20.09 7.02 -23.69
CA PHE A 171 -20.60 5.66 -23.87
C PHE A 171 -22.14 5.54 -23.74
N ALA A 172 -22.83 6.56 -23.24
CA ALA A 172 -24.29 6.56 -23.07
C ALA A 172 -25.12 6.39 -24.35
N GLY A 173 -24.51 6.55 -25.53
CA GLY A 173 -25.15 6.35 -26.83
C GLY A 173 -24.96 4.98 -27.45
N PHE A 174 -24.18 4.12 -26.84
CA PHE A 174 -23.92 2.76 -27.33
C PHE A 174 -24.64 1.75 -26.43
N ASP A 175 -25.40 0.84 -27.02
CA ASP A 175 -25.89 -0.32 -26.29
C ASP A 175 -24.69 -1.01 -25.64
N ALA A 176 -24.75 -1.20 -24.34
CA ALA A 176 -23.65 -1.72 -23.55
C ALA A 176 -23.47 -3.24 -23.81
N GLU A 177 -22.95 -3.58 -24.99
CA GLU A 177 -22.29 -4.85 -25.17
C GLU A 177 -21.04 -4.89 -24.29
N GLU A 178 -20.74 -6.00 -23.67
CA GLU A 178 -19.66 -6.21 -22.70
C GLU A 178 -18.28 -5.73 -23.18
N GLU A 179 -18.08 -5.57 -24.48
CA GLU A 179 -16.83 -5.12 -25.10
C GLU A 179 -16.53 -3.62 -24.96
N LEU A 180 -17.54 -2.78 -24.69
CA LEU A 180 -17.40 -1.31 -24.66
C LEU A 180 -17.30 -0.72 -23.22
N ASN A 181 -17.00 -1.53 -22.24
CA ASN A 181 -16.84 -1.06 -20.87
C ASN A 181 -15.50 -0.29 -20.69
N PHE A 182 -15.56 1.04 -20.49
CA PHE A 182 -14.36 1.87 -20.35
C PHE A 182 -13.46 1.47 -19.17
N TRP A 183 -14.00 0.80 -18.14
CA TRP A 183 -13.19 0.25 -17.04
C TRP A 183 -12.24 -0.86 -17.51
N LYS A 184 -12.47 -1.44 -18.69
CA LYS A 184 -11.58 -2.46 -19.31
C LYS A 184 -10.37 -1.86 -20.04
N GLN A 185 -10.30 -0.53 -20.23
CA GLN A 185 -9.20 0.13 -20.96
C GLN A 185 -7.84 -0.05 -20.25
N HIS A 186 -7.82 0.02 -18.93
CA HIS A 186 -6.61 -0.17 -18.14
C HIS A 186 -6.75 -1.36 -17.19
N ASN A 187 -5.66 -2.08 -17.01
CA ASN A 187 -5.65 -3.24 -16.11
C ASN A 187 -5.45 -2.84 -14.64
N GLN A 188 -4.89 -1.68 -14.39
CA GLN A 188 -4.55 -1.20 -13.05
C GLN A 188 -5.09 0.21 -12.85
N ILE A 189 -6.10 0.35 -11.98
CA ILE A 189 -6.86 1.59 -11.81
C ILE A 189 -6.89 1.97 -10.34
N ILE A 190 -6.71 3.27 -10.07
CA ILE A 190 -6.96 3.89 -8.75
C ILE A 190 -8.18 4.78 -8.89
N VAL A 191 -9.10 4.67 -7.94
CA VAL A 191 -10.31 5.49 -7.89
C VAL A 191 -10.65 5.88 -6.46
N SER A 192 -11.28 7.04 -6.27
CA SER A 192 -11.77 7.41 -4.94
C SER A 192 -13.12 6.75 -4.66
N LEU A 193 -13.37 6.48 -3.36
CA LEU A 193 -14.66 5.97 -2.90
C LEU A 193 -15.83 6.84 -3.39
N ASP A 194 -15.68 8.16 -3.26
CA ASP A 194 -16.74 9.11 -3.59
C ASP A 194 -17.03 9.16 -5.09
N ALA A 195 -16.04 8.86 -5.94
CA ALA A 195 -16.24 8.74 -7.39
C ALA A 195 -17.11 7.53 -7.79
N LEU A 196 -17.14 6.48 -6.96
CA LEU A 196 -17.93 5.26 -7.19
C LEU A 196 -19.25 5.25 -6.44
N LYS A 197 -19.38 6.05 -5.37
CA LYS A 197 -20.56 6.04 -4.49
C LYS A 197 -21.84 6.29 -5.27
N PRO A 198 -22.83 5.37 -5.20
CA PRO A 198 -24.13 5.63 -5.81
C PRO A 198 -24.83 6.76 -5.09
N ILE A 199 -25.55 7.57 -5.85
CA ILE A 199 -26.40 8.63 -5.31
C ILE A 199 -27.86 8.17 -5.29
N THR A 200 -28.58 8.54 -4.23
CA THR A 200 -29.99 8.22 -4.08
C THR A 200 -30.89 9.41 -4.45
N GLN A 201 -30.36 10.62 -4.28
CA GLN A 201 -31.06 11.88 -4.58
C GLN A 201 -30.06 12.92 -5.09
N HIS A 202 -30.48 13.73 -6.05
CA HIS A 202 -29.72 14.89 -6.53
C HIS A 202 -30.72 15.98 -6.96
N VAL A 203 -30.49 17.20 -6.48
CA VAL A 203 -31.39 18.35 -6.80
C VAL A 203 -31.42 18.56 -8.31
N GLY A 204 -32.64 18.59 -8.89
CA GLY A 204 -32.87 18.81 -10.32
C GLY A 204 -32.63 17.58 -11.23
N TRP A 205 -32.41 16.40 -10.69
CA TRP A 205 -32.29 15.16 -11.47
C TRP A 205 -33.56 14.30 -11.34
N SER A 206 -34.01 13.71 -12.49
CA SER A 206 -35.02 12.65 -12.49
C SER A 206 -34.42 11.34 -11.95
N GLN A 207 -35.30 10.43 -11.50
CA GLN A 207 -34.87 9.11 -11.04
C GLN A 207 -34.13 8.34 -12.17
N GLU A 208 -34.62 8.44 -13.40
CA GLU A 208 -33.97 7.82 -14.56
C GLU A 208 -32.50 8.29 -14.74
N LYS A 209 -32.25 9.58 -14.53
CA LYS A 209 -30.89 10.15 -14.63
C LYS A 209 -30.00 9.69 -13.48
N ILE A 210 -30.56 9.51 -12.28
CA ILE A 210 -29.85 8.94 -11.12
C ILE A 210 -29.48 7.47 -11.39
N ASP A 211 -30.41 6.69 -11.92
CA ASP A 211 -30.21 5.28 -12.24
C ASP A 211 -29.16 5.10 -13.35
N GLU A 212 -29.20 5.95 -14.39
CA GLU A 212 -28.18 5.98 -15.44
C GLU A 212 -26.79 6.34 -14.88
N TYR A 213 -26.71 7.34 -14.02
CA TYR A 213 -25.47 7.75 -13.35
C TYR A 213 -24.86 6.61 -12.52
N ASN A 214 -25.72 5.93 -11.74
CA ASN A 214 -25.30 4.82 -10.90
C ASN A 214 -24.86 3.58 -11.71
N LYS A 215 -25.51 3.35 -12.85
CA LYS A 215 -25.18 2.24 -13.76
C LYS A 215 -23.72 2.25 -14.19
N TYR A 216 -23.21 3.39 -14.65
CA TYR A 216 -21.83 3.50 -15.09
C TYR A 216 -20.80 3.49 -13.95
N ARG A 217 -21.21 3.82 -12.74
CA ARG A 217 -20.32 3.83 -11.57
C ARG A 217 -20.25 2.52 -10.83
N LEU A 218 -21.29 1.75 -10.81
CA LEU A 218 -21.37 0.48 -10.08
C LEU A 218 -21.43 -0.72 -11.02
N GLU A 219 -22.41 -0.77 -11.92
CA GLU A 219 -22.60 -1.92 -12.80
C GLU A 219 -21.41 -2.12 -13.75
N ALA A 220 -20.93 -1.04 -14.36
CA ALA A 220 -19.79 -1.10 -15.27
C ALA A 220 -18.49 -1.53 -14.54
N VAL A 221 -18.26 -1.11 -13.29
CA VAL A 221 -17.13 -1.55 -12.47
C VAL A 221 -17.22 -3.05 -12.18
N VAL A 222 -18.39 -3.53 -11.79
CA VAL A 222 -18.61 -4.96 -11.51
C VAL A 222 -18.47 -5.81 -12.77
N GLY A 223 -18.90 -5.29 -13.92
CA GLY A 223 -18.75 -5.93 -15.24
C GLY A 223 -17.36 -5.82 -15.86
N ALA A 224 -16.43 -5.12 -15.20
CA ALA A 224 -15.06 -4.96 -15.70
C ALA A 224 -14.16 -6.15 -15.44
N ASP A 225 -14.61 -7.16 -14.69
CA ASP A 225 -13.89 -8.39 -14.39
C ASP A 225 -12.51 -8.18 -13.75
N PHE A 226 -12.48 -7.39 -12.70
CA PHE A 226 -11.25 -7.25 -11.88
C PHE A 226 -10.93 -8.57 -11.16
N ASP A 227 -9.65 -8.91 -11.12
CA ASP A 227 -9.15 -10.10 -10.41
C ASP A 227 -8.94 -9.82 -8.92
N MET A 228 -8.62 -8.56 -8.60
CA MET A 228 -8.34 -8.14 -7.23
C MET A 228 -8.80 -6.71 -6.97
N ILE A 229 -9.34 -6.50 -5.77
CA ILE A 229 -9.67 -5.18 -5.23
C ILE A 229 -8.91 -4.95 -3.93
N VAL A 230 -8.36 -3.76 -3.80
CA VAL A 230 -7.78 -3.27 -2.55
C VAL A 230 -8.59 -2.04 -2.13
N ILE A 231 -9.03 -2.02 -0.87
CA ILE A 231 -9.78 -0.89 -0.30
C ILE A 231 -8.97 -0.33 0.87
N ASP A 232 -8.49 0.89 0.71
CA ASP A 232 -7.83 1.61 1.79
C ASP A 232 -8.84 2.35 2.66
N GLU A 233 -8.52 2.53 3.94
CA GLU A 233 -9.42 3.06 4.98
C GLU A 233 -10.79 2.33 4.99
N ALA A 234 -10.74 1.00 4.92
CA ALA A 234 -11.91 0.14 4.76
C ALA A 234 -12.97 0.31 5.88
N HIS A 235 -12.56 0.85 7.03
CA HIS A 235 -13.51 1.21 8.09
C HIS A 235 -14.56 2.24 7.62
N ARG A 236 -14.29 3.06 6.61
CA ARG A 236 -15.29 3.99 6.02
C ARG A 236 -16.44 3.26 5.31
N MET A 237 -16.23 1.98 4.96
CA MET A 237 -17.22 1.15 4.25
C MET A 237 -18.28 0.52 5.17
N GLY A 238 -18.01 0.32 6.46
CA GLY A 238 -18.90 -0.38 7.38
C GLY A 238 -20.28 0.27 7.60
N GLY A 239 -20.39 1.58 7.36
CA GLY A 239 -21.64 2.33 7.48
C GLY A 239 -22.31 2.25 8.87
N SER A 240 -23.34 3.05 9.13
CA SER A 240 -24.17 2.95 10.34
C SER A 240 -25.17 1.79 10.27
N THR A 241 -25.60 1.42 9.07
CA THR A 241 -26.47 0.29 8.76
C THR A 241 -26.05 -0.37 7.45
N SER A 242 -26.58 -1.56 7.14
CA SER A 242 -26.39 -2.24 5.85
C SER A 242 -27.00 -1.50 4.65
N GLN A 243 -27.83 -0.50 4.90
CA GLN A 243 -28.50 0.29 3.86
C GLN A 243 -27.72 1.53 3.43
N VAL A 244 -26.59 1.83 4.05
CA VAL A 244 -25.75 2.95 3.67
C VAL A 244 -25.09 2.70 2.31
N SER A 245 -25.19 3.66 1.41
CA SER A 245 -24.69 3.55 0.02
C SER A 245 -23.22 3.11 -0.08
N ARG A 246 -22.35 3.52 0.87
CA ARG A 246 -20.93 3.11 0.93
C ARG A 246 -20.80 1.61 1.20
N TYR A 247 -21.58 1.07 2.13
CA TYR A 247 -21.57 -0.37 2.42
C TYR A 247 -22.10 -1.18 1.23
N GLN A 248 -23.21 -0.78 0.65
CA GLN A 248 -23.80 -1.47 -0.52
C GLN A 248 -22.86 -1.48 -1.72
N LEU A 249 -22.13 -0.36 -1.96
CA LEU A 249 -21.09 -0.31 -2.95
C LEU A 249 -20.00 -1.35 -2.67
N ALA A 250 -19.43 -1.30 -1.46
CA ALA A 250 -18.34 -2.18 -1.06
C ALA A 250 -18.76 -3.66 -1.11
N GLU A 251 -19.95 -3.99 -0.60
CA GLU A 251 -20.51 -5.34 -0.64
C GLU A 251 -20.65 -5.85 -2.09
N THR A 252 -21.23 -5.03 -2.97
CA THR A 252 -21.45 -5.40 -4.37
C THR A 252 -20.11 -5.66 -5.08
N VAL A 253 -19.15 -4.76 -4.91
CA VAL A 253 -17.83 -4.84 -5.56
C VAL A 253 -17.01 -5.99 -4.98
N CYS A 254 -16.97 -6.16 -3.65
CA CYS A 254 -16.26 -7.27 -3.00
C CYS A 254 -16.83 -8.64 -3.32
N ASN A 255 -18.16 -8.75 -3.52
CA ASN A 255 -18.80 -10.00 -3.94
C ASN A 255 -18.52 -10.34 -5.41
N ALA A 256 -18.26 -9.34 -6.25
CA ALA A 256 -17.97 -9.53 -7.68
C ALA A 256 -16.56 -10.02 -7.98
N VAL A 257 -15.61 -9.88 -7.04
CA VAL A 257 -14.17 -10.09 -7.26
C VAL A 257 -13.62 -11.23 -6.38
N PRO A 258 -12.75 -12.11 -6.91
CA PRO A 258 -12.22 -13.25 -6.16
C PRO A 258 -11.29 -12.83 -5.02
N ASN A 259 -10.43 -11.84 -5.22
CA ASN A 259 -9.43 -11.42 -4.25
C ASN A 259 -9.76 -10.02 -3.71
N VAL A 260 -9.80 -9.88 -2.40
CA VAL A 260 -10.10 -8.62 -1.70
C VAL A 260 -9.09 -8.40 -0.59
N LEU A 261 -8.47 -7.25 -0.59
CA LEU A 261 -7.59 -6.81 0.48
C LEU A 261 -8.13 -5.51 1.06
N LEU A 262 -8.54 -5.55 2.32
CA LEU A 262 -9.01 -4.40 3.06
C LEU A 262 -7.87 -3.87 3.93
N LEU A 263 -7.68 -2.57 3.97
CA LEU A 263 -6.68 -1.93 4.82
C LEU A 263 -7.36 -0.95 5.76
N SER A 264 -7.04 -1.02 7.03
CA SER A 264 -7.51 -0.06 8.02
C SER A 264 -6.62 -0.08 9.26
N ALA A 265 -6.16 1.06 9.71
CA ALA A 265 -5.48 1.16 11.00
C ALA A 265 -6.46 1.11 12.18
N THR A 266 -7.71 1.41 11.93
CA THR A 266 -8.78 1.53 12.93
C THR A 266 -10.04 0.79 12.46
N PRO A 267 -10.02 -0.55 12.40
CA PRO A 267 -11.13 -1.31 11.84
C PRO A 267 -12.43 -1.19 12.65
N HIS A 268 -12.35 -0.78 13.90
CA HIS A 268 -13.39 -0.87 14.91
C HIS A 268 -14.03 0.48 15.23
N ARG A 269 -14.28 1.42 14.63
CA ARG A 269 -14.92 2.73 14.99
C ARG A 269 -16.01 2.68 16.09
N GLY A 270 -15.73 2.04 17.22
CA GLY A 270 -16.61 2.03 18.40
C GLY A 270 -17.98 1.37 18.24
N LYS A 271 -18.22 0.64 17.15
CA LYS A 271 -19.48 -0.07 16.90
C LYS A 271 -19.17 -1.49 16.42
N THR A 272 -19.51 -2.47 17.23
CA THR A 272 -19.33 -3.90 16.94
C THR A 272 -19.97 -4.29 15.60
N ASP A 273 -21.17 -3.79 15.31
CA ASP A 273 -21.86 -4.04 14.05
C ASP A 273 -21.15 -3.45 12.84
N HIS A 274 -20.48 -2.33 13.02
CA HIS A 274 -19.70 -1.70 11.95
C HIS A 274 -18.50 -2.57 11.57
N PHE A 275 -17.74 -3.04 12.55
CA PHE A 275 -16.60 -3.92 12.32
C PHE A 275 -17.04 -5.26 11.72
N ARG A 276 -18.12 -5.85 12.23
CA ARG A 276 -18.69 -7.07 11.64
C ARG A 276 -19.04 -6.87 10.18
N ARG A 277 -19.65 -5.74 9.78
CA ARG A 277 -19.92 -5.43 8.36
C ARG A 277 -18.65 -5.31 7.53
N VAL A 278 -17.57 -4.74 8.08
CA VAL A 278 -16.26 -4.73 7.38
C VAL A 278 -15.77 -6.16 7.17
N LEU A 279 -15.86 -7.03 8.17
CA LEU A 279 -15.49 -8.45 8.05
C LEU A 279 -16.40 -9.20 7.06
N GLN A 280 -17.69 -8.87 6.99
CA GLN A 280 -18.63 -9.43 5.99
C GLN A 280 -18.23 -9.11 4.54
N LEU A 281 -17.50 -8.02 4.29
CA LEU A 281 -16.93 -7.75 2.96
C LEU A 281 -15.87 -8.78 2.56
N ILE A 282 -15.22 -9.39 3.55
CA ILE A 282 -14.23 -10.47 3.35
C ILE A 282 -14.97 -11.80 3.21
N ASP A 283 -15.76 -12.17 4.22
CA ASP A 283 -16.52 -13.41 4.26
C ASP A 283 -17.87 -13.20 4.96
N ALA A 284 -18.93 -13.05 4.18
CA ALA A 284 -20.25 -12.78 4.70
C ALA A 284 -20.87 -14.01 5.39
N ASP A 285 -20.40 -15.24 5.08
CA ASP A 285 -20.91 -16.48 5.70
C ASP A 285 -20.27 -16.75 7.06
N ALA A 286 -18.96 -16.42 7.18
CA ALA A 286 -18.22 -16.59 8.43
C ALA A 286 -18.67 -15.60 9.52
N PHE A 287 -19.13 -14.41 9.13
CA PHE A 287 -19.46 -13.33 10.07
C PHE A 287 -20.96 -13.02 10.18
N VAL A 288 -21.81 -14.04 10.10
CA VAL A 288 -23.26 -13.95 10.33
C VAL A 288 -23.55 -13.71 11.82
N GLY A 289 -24.60 -12.94 12.15
CA GLY A 289 -25.08 -12.73 13.51
C GLY A 289 -24.87 -11.32 14.02
N GLU A 290 -25.02 -11.13 15.33
CA GLU A 290 -24.88 -9.86 16.05
C GLU A 290 -23.73 -9.96 17.07
N GLY A 291 -23.20 -8.82 17.51
CA GLY A 291 -22.13 -8.75 18.49
C GLY A 291 -20.72 -8.94 17.91
N MET A 292 -19.69 -8.96 18.79
CA MET A 292 -18.29 -9.11 18.39
C MET A 292 -17.99 -10.58 18.05
N PRO A 293 -17.39 -10.88 16.87
CA PRO A 293 -16.89 -12.24 16.60
C PRO A 293 -15.74 -12.60 17.54
N SER A 294 -15.54 -13.90 17.81
CA SER A 294 -14.43 -14.36 18.66
C SER A 294 -13.07 -14.17 17.96
N ILE A 295 -11.98 -14.12 18.73
CA ILE A 295 -10.61 -14.02 18.17
C ILE A 295 -10.34 -15.17 17.21
N LYS A 296 -10.77 -16.40 17.54
CA LYS A 296 -10.59 -17.59 16.70
C LYS A 296 -11.29 -17.46 15.34
N ASP A 297 -12.44 -16.76 15.29
CA ASP A 297 -13.16 -16.54 14.04
C ASP A 297 -12.49 -15.44 13.21
N ILE A 298 -11.84 -14.45 13.86
CA ILE A 298 -11.20 -13.30 13.22
C ILE A 298 -9.78 -13.64 12.73
N GLU A 299 -9.03 -14.43 13.50
CA GLU A 299 -7.61 -14.73 13.25
C GLU A 299 -7.29 -15.21 11.81
N PRO A 300 -8.13 -16.03 11.14
CA PRO A 300 -7.87 -16.44 9.76
C PRO A 300 -8.01 -15.33 8.73
N TYR A 301 -8.63 -14.19 9.07
CA TYR A 301 -9.01 -13.13 8.13
C TYR A 301 -8.32 -11.79 8.40
N VAL A 302 -7.80 -11.59 9.62
CA VAL A 302 -7.23 -10.32 10.05
C VAL A 302 -5.75 -10.50 10.37
N MET A 303 -4.93 -9.64 9.79
CA MET A 303 -3.50 -9.56 10.05
C MET A 303 -3.18 -8.22 10.67
N ARG A 304 -2.43 -8.25 11.76
CA ARG A 304 -2.10 -7.04 12.50
C ARG A 304 -0.69 -7.10 13.08
N SER A 305 0.05 -6.03 12.84
CA SER A 305 1.32 -5.75 13.49
C SER A 305 1.21 -4.47 14.32
N GLU A 306 1.85 -4.47 15.48
CA GLU A 306 1.87 -3.34 16.40
C GLU A 306 3.26 -2.70 16.45
N LYS A 307 3.33 -1.38 16.58
CA LYS A 307 4.60 -0.61 16.64
C LYS A 307 5.55 -1.12 17.72
N ARG A 308 5.01 -1.56 18.86
CA ARG A 308 5.80 -2.04 20.00
C ARG A 308 6.61 -3.30 19.69
N TYR A 309 6.13 -4.14 18.77
CA TYR A 309 6.78 -5.37 18.33
C TYR A 309 7.54 -5.22 17.02
N ALA A 310 7.42 -4.06 16.36
CA ALA A 310 8.07 -3.81 15.09
C ALA A 310 9.58 -3.66 15.27
N VAL A 311 10.31 -4.61 14.70
CA VAL A 311 11.79 -4.67 14.75
C VAL A 311 12.35 -4.77 13.33
N ASP A 312 13.60 -4.34 13.18
CA ASP A 312 14.38 -4.61 11.98
C ASP A 312 14.95 -6.05 12.01
N TYR A 313 15.72 -6.39 11.00
CA TYR A 313 16.34 -7.71 10.88
C TYR A 313 17.40 -8.01 11.97
N ASP A 314 17.89 -6.99 12.65
CA ASP A 314 18.88 -7.13 13.73
C ASP A 314 18.20 -7.09 15.11
N GLY A 315 16.85 -7.10 15.14
CA GLY A 315 16.05 -7.04 16.37
C GLY A 315 15.96 -5.64 16.99
N LYS A 316 16.43 -4.60 16.29
CA LYS A 316 16.34 -3.21 16.75
C LYS A 316 14.95 -2.65 16.47
N LYS A 317 14.37 -1.95 17.44
CA LYS A 317 13.06 -1.28 17.30
C LYS A 317 13.07 -0.28 16.15
N LEU A 318 12.03 -0.32 15.34
CA LEU A 318 11.86 0.51 14.14
C LEU A 318 11.39 1.93 14.45
N PHE A 319 10.70 2.10 15.58
CA PHE A 319 10.13 3.39 15.96
C PHE A 319 11.00 4.10 16.99
N GLN A 320 11.18 5.40 16.79
CA GLN A 320 11.85 6.26 17.76
C GLN A 320 10.93 6.55 18.95
N PRO A 321 11.50 6.91 20.12
CA PRO A 321 10.70 7.36 21.26
C PRO A 321 9.80 8.54 20.87
N ARG A 322 8.57 8.52 21.37
CA ARG A 322 7.59 9.58 21.17
C ARG A 322 7.22 10.22 22.49
N THR A 323 7.16 11.54 22.51
CA THR A 323 6.71 12.34 23.65
C THR A 323 5.53 13.20 23.23
N THR A 324 4.39 13.06 23.91
CA THR A 324 3.24 13.95 23.74
C THR A 324 3.20 14.90 24.92
N VAL A 325 3.21 16.20 24.63
CA VAL A 325 3.28 17.28 25.63
C VAL A 325 1.97 18.03 25.64
N ARG A 326 1.30 18.11 26.79
CA ARG A 326 0.24 19.09 27.03
C ARG A 326 0.86 20.49 27.08
N PHE A 327 0.33 21.42 26.31
CA PHE A 327 0.83 22.79 26.23
C PHE A 327 -0.31 23.77 26.53
N ASP A 328 -0.40 24.17 27.79
CA ASP A 328 -1.44 25.07 28.29
C ASP A 328 -1.09 26.51 27.93
N VAL A 329 -2.07 27.23 27.37
CA VAL A 329 -1.98 28.65 27.00
C VAL A 329 -2.89 29.48 27.86
N PRO A 330 -2.34 30.29 28.80
CA PRO A 330 -3.12 31.12 29.68
C PRO A 330 -3.72 32.34 28.94
N ILE A 331 -5.03 32.52 29.03
CA ILE A 331 -5.75 33.67 28.49
C ILE A 331 -6.28 34.63 29.55
N ASP A 332 -6.15 34.27 30.83
CA ASP A 332 -6.60 35.09 31.98
C ASP A 332 -5.53 36.06 32.46
N SER A 333 -4.40 36.17 31.80
CA SER A 333 -3.34 37.14 32.09
C SER A 333 -3.77 38.58 31.75
N ALA A 334 -3.10 39.54 32.37
CA ALA A 334 -3.32 40.97 32.07
C ALA A 334 -3.06 41.33 30.58
N LYS A 335 -2.30 40.46 29.86
CA LYS A 335 -1.93 40.65 28.45
C LYS A 335 -3.01 40.18 27.47
N HIS A 336 -3.93 39.30 27.88
CA HIS A 336 -4.95 38.67 27.00
C HIS A 336 -6.34 38.86 27.57
N ARG A 337 -6.58 39.99 28.22
CA ARG A 337 -7.82 40.29 28.89
C ARG A 337 -9.00 40.51 27.90
N LEU A 338 -8.73 41.13 26.76
CA LEU A 338 -9.76 41.34 25.74
C LEU A 338 -10.14 40.01 25.10
N GLN A 339 -9.17 39.16 24.80
CA GLN A 339 -9.42 37.85 24.25
C GLN A 339 -10.26 36.98 25.19
N LYS A 340 -9.96 36.99 26.50
CA LYS A 340 -10.76 36.27 27.50
C LYS A 340 -12.22 36.80 27.57
N ALA A 341 -12.42 38.11 27.60
CA ALA A 341 -13.74 38.71 27.61
C ALA A 341 -14.52 38.32 26.36
N LEU A 342 -13.92 38.42 25.19
CA LEU A 342 -14.53 38.01 23.91
C LEU A 342 -14.93 36.52 23.95
N TYR A 343 -14.04 35.63 24.43
CA TYR A 343 -14.35 34.20 24.54
C TYR A 343 -15.60 33.98 25.42
N ASP A 344 -15.70 34.64 26.57
CA ASP A 344 -16.82 34.51 27.48
C ASP A 344 -18.13 35.03 26.86
N HIS A 345 -18.09 36.20 26.22
CA HIS A 345 -19.25 36.77 25.52
C HIS A 345 -19.72 35.94 24.34
N VAL A 346 -18.80 35.36 23.55
CA VAL A 346 -19.15 34.44 22.49
C VAL A 346 -19.75 33.14 23.07
N THR A 347 -19.20 32.63 24.15
CA THR A 347 -19.76 31.46 24.85
C THR A 347 -21.20 31.71 25.33
N ASP A 348 -21.48 32.88 25.89
CA ASP A 348 -22.84 33.27 26.31
C ASP A 348 -23.78 33.43 25.13
N TYR A 349 -23.33 34.00 24.02
CA TYR A 349 -24.11 34.09 22.79
C TYR A 349 -24.43 32.65 22.23
N VAL A 350 -23.47 31.77 22.21
CA VAL A 350 -23.64 30.36 21.76
C VAL A 350 -24.65 29.64 22.65
N ARG A 351 -24.54 29.78 23.98
CA ARG A 351 -25.50 29.22 24.96
C ARG A 351 -26.91 29.72 24.72
N TYR A 352 -27.05 31.02 24.51
CA TYR A 352 -28.34 31.65 24.25
C TYR A 352 -29.01 31.11 22.99
N CYS A 353 -28.28 31.07 21.88
CA CYS A 353 -28.77 30.56 20.59
C CYS A 353 -29.10 29.07 20.66
N PHE A 354 -28.22 28.26 21.26
CA PHE A 354 -28.43 26.82 21.39
C PHE A 354 -29.66 26.49 22.25
N GLY A 355 -29.88 27.18 23.33
CA GLY A 355 -31.07 27.00 24.18
C GLY A 355 -32.39 27.29 23.45
N ARG A 356 -32.37 28.15 22.42
CA ARG A 356 -33.52 28.45 21.56
C ARG A 356 -33.68 27.47 20.43
N ALA A 357 -32.55 27.04 19.79
CA ALA A 357 -32.55 26.02 18.76
C ALA A 357 -33.16 24.70 19.27
N LYS A 358 -32.80 24.28 20.47
CA LYS A 358 -33.32 23.04 21.10
C LYS A 358 -34.84 23.08 21.31
N ARG A 359 -35.43 24.26 21.68
CA ARG A 359 -36.87 24.44 21.85
C ARG A 359 -37.62 24.45 20.52
N GLY A 360 -36.97 24.86 19.43
CA GLY A 360 -37.54 24.92 18.09
C GLY A 360 -37.33 23.70 17.20
N HIS A 361 -36.71 22.62 17.71
CA HIS A 361 -36.28 21.45 16.92
C HIS A 361 -35.33 21.77 15.74
N ARG A 362 -34.49 22.81 15.88
CA ARG A 362 -33.55 23.27 14.84
C ARG A 362 -32.16 22.68 15.06
N ASN A 363 -31.93 21.46 14.62
CA ASN A 363 -30.68 20.75 14.85
C ASN A 363 -29.46 21.37 14.15
N ALA A 364 -29.66 21.89 12.94
CA ALA A 364 -28.61 22.54 12.17
C ALA A 364 -28.04 23.81 12.81
N THR A 365 -28.91 24.65 13.40
CA THR A 365 -28.45 25.84 14.14
C THR A 365 -27.59 25.46 15.37
N GLY A 366 -27.92 24.34 16.02
CA GLY A 366 -27.13 23.83 17.14
C GLY A 366 -25.68 23.50 16.73
N LEU A 367 -25.48 22.88 15.57
CA LEU A 367 -24.16 22.55 15.05
C LEU A 367 -23.33 23.80 14.74
N VAL A 368 -23.92 24.80 14.07
CA VAL A 368 -23.26 26.09 13.80
C VAL A 368 -22.77 26.75 15.09
N MET A 369 -23.58 26.71 16.15
CA MET A 369 -23.18 27.26 17.45
C MET A 369 -22.01 26.51 18.10
N VAL A 370 -21.98 25.20 17.97
CA VAL A 370 -20.84 24.37 18.43
C VAL A 370 -19.57 24.74 17.66
N MET A 371 -19.67 24.90 16.33
CA MET A 371 -18.53 25.30 15.50
C MET A 371 -18.05 26.72 15.85
N MET A 372 -18.94 27.65 16.14
CA MET A 372 -18.56 28.99 16.61
C MET A 372 -17.79 28.92 17.95
N GLN A 373 -18.22 28.06 18.89
CA GLN A 373 -17.48 27.85 20.14
C GLN A 373 -16.07 27.36 19.92
N LYS A 374 -15.90 26.38 19.02
CA LYS A 374 -14.58 25.88 18.64
C LYS A 374 -13.71 26.94 17.96
N LEU A 375 -14.28 27.73 17.08
CA LEU A 375 -13.55 28.84 16.45
C LEU A 375 -13.09 29.88 17.46
N ALA A 376 -13.90 30.13 18.50
CA ALA A 376 -13.53 31.03 19.59
C ALA A 376 -12.34 30.54 20.44
N SER A 377 -12.17 29.22 20.57
CA SER A 377 -11.01 28.62 21.25
C SER A 377 -9.81 28.43 20.31
N SER A 378 -10.03 28.48 18.99
CA SER A 378 -8.99 28.36 17.97
C SER A 378 -8.23 29.69 17.76
N SER A 379 -8.90 30.72 17.26
CA SER A 379 -8.29 32.06 17.12
C SER A 379 -9.32 33.18 17.07
N THR A 380 -8.90 34.36 17.58
CA THR A 380 -9.71 35.56 17.56
C THR A 380 -10.09 36.01 16.14
N ALA A 381 -9.17 35.87 15.18
CA ALA A 381 -9.42 36.18 13.77
C ALA A 381 -10.42 35.20 13.12
N ALA A 382 -10.38 33.91 13.48
CA ALA A 382 -11.29 32.92 12.91
C ALA A 382 -12.75 33.14 13.39
N ILE A 383 -12.96 33.39 14.68
CA ILE A 383 -14.31 33.66 15.21
C ILE A 383 -14.87 35.00 14.69
N LEU A 384 -14.06 36.03 14.54
CA LEU A 384 -14.45 37.30 13.92
C LEU A 384 -14.97 37.06 12.50
N GLY A 385 -14.22 36.30 11.68
CA GLY A 385 -14.64 35.95 10.34
C GLY A 385 -15.95 35.15 10.30
N ALA A 386 -16.11 34.17 11.20
CA ALA A 386 -17.34 33.38 11.29
C ALA A 386 -18.56 34.20 11.67
N MET A 387 -18.43 35.11 12.64
CA MET A 387 -19.52 36.03 13.03
C MET A 387 -19.91 36.98 11.90
N LYS A 388 -18.94 37.53 11.14
CA LYS A 388 -19.20 38.34 9.95
C LYS A 388 -19.98 37.56 8.88
N THR A 389 -19.59 36.33 8.62
CA THR A 389 -20.29 35.44 7.67
C THR A 389 -21.71 35.11 8.17
N ARG A 390 -21.91 34.84 9.46
CA ARG A 390 -23.23 34.58 10.05
C ARG A 390 -24.13 35.79 9.90
N LEU A 391 -23.67 37.01 10.23
CA LEU A 391 -24.42 38.25 10.09
C LEU A 391 -24.80 38.51 8.63
N TRP A 392 -23.87 38.33 7.69
CA TRP A 392 -24.12 38.49 6.27
C TRP A 392 -25.22 37.53 5.78
N ARG A 393 -25.20 36.26 6.19
CA ARG A 393 -26.24 35.28 5.85
C ARG A 393 -27.60 35.61 6.41
N LEU A 394 -27.68 36.16 7.63
CA LEU A 394 -28.94 36.62 8.22
C LEU A 394 -29.54 37.78 7.44
N GLN A 395 -28.69 38.67 6.88
CA GLN A 395 -29.10 39.85 6.13
C GLN A 395 -29.42 39.56 4.66
N ASN A 396 -28.88 38.47 4.08
CA ASN A 396 -28.96 38.13 2.65
C ASN A 396 -29.55 36.73 2.41
N ALA A 397 -30.70 36.44 2.99
CA ALA A 397 -31.33 35.12 3.00
C ALA A 397 -31.60 34.52 1.60
N GLU A 398 -31.61 35.32 0.52
CA GLU A 398 -31.86 34.84 -0.86
C GLU A 398 -30.64 34.24 -1.58
N PHE A 399 -29.42 34.34 -1.04
CA PHE A 399 -28.14 33.93 -1.70
C PHE A 399 -27.36 32.83 -0.97
N ALA A 400 -27.99 31.99 -0.16
CA ALA A 400 -27.33 31.10 0.79
C ALA A 400 -26.99 29.69 0.24
N ASP A 401 -26.56 29.53 -1.02
CA ASP A 401 -26.30 28.23 -1.62
C ASP A 401 -24.83 27.70 -1.49
N ASP A 402 -23.92 28.50 -0.91
CA ASP A 402 -22.52 28.07 -0.79
C ASP A 402 -22.09 27.81 0.67
N ILE A 403 -22.05 26.51 1.07
CA ILE A 403 -21.51 26.03 2.36
C ILE A 403 -19.97 25.84 2.27
N ASN A 404 -19.30 26.45 1.32
CA ASN A 404 -17.87 26.21 1.02
C ASN A 404 -16.84 26.72 2.06
N ASP A 405 -17.27 27.22 3.22
CA ASP A 405 -16.35 27.73 4.26
C ASP A 405 -15.83 26.68 5.24
N TYR A 406 -16.36 25.46 5.21
CA TYR A 406 -15.96 24.35 6.06
C TYR A 406 -15.52 23.16 5.18
N ASP A 407 -14.45 22.49 5.54
CA ASP A 407 -14.04 21.24 4.87
C ASP A 407 -15.15 20.19 5.03
N GLU A 408 -15.53 19.52 3.94
CA GLU A 408 -16.58 18.49 3.94
C GLU A 408 -16.32 17.38 4.96
N GLU A 409 -15.04 17.09 5.28
CA GLU A 409 -14.66 16.10 6.28
C GLU A 409 -14.88 16.55 7.72
N VAL A 410 -14.74 17.84 8.01
CA VAL A 410 -15.14 18.39 9.32
C VAL A 410 -16.66 18.24 9.50
N ILE A 411 -17.42 18.38 8.42
CA ILE A 411 -18.87 18.14 8.41
C ILE A 411 -19.19 16.66 8.59
N ASP A 412 -18.42 15.72 8.03
CA ASP A 412 -18.62 14.27 8.16
C ASP A 412 -18.35 13.75 9.58
N ASP A 413 -17.38 14.27 10.30
CA ASP A 413 -17.18 13.96 11.73
C ASP A 413 -18.34 14.45 12.62
N TYR A 414 -19.02 15.49 12.16
CA TYR A 414 -20.23 16.04 12.81
C TYR A 414 -21.56 15.52 12.22
N SER A 415 -21.54 14.70 11.16
CA SER A 415 -22.72 14.20 10.42
C SER A 415 -23.63 13.24 11.19
N ASN A 416 -23.34 12.96 12.45
CA ASN A 416 -24.28 12.34 13.37
C ASN A 416 -25.45 13.27 13.79
N PHE A 417 -25.44 14.51 13.34
CA PHE A 417 -26.57 15.42 13.34
C PHE A 417 -27.23 15.30 11.95
N ASP A 418 -28.52 15.04 11.91
CA ASP A 418 -29.32 14.79 10.71
C ASP A 418 -29.15 15.94 9.68
N THR A 419 -28.42 15.69 8.61
CA THR A 419 -27.96 16.72 7.66
C THR A 419 -29.02 17.16 6.64
N ASN A 420 -30.18 16.51 6.63
CA ASN A 420 -31.25 16.81 5.66
C ASN A 420 -31.92 18.18 5.84
N ASP A 421 -31.67 18.87 6.97
CA ASP A 421 -32.25 20.17 7.27
C ASP A 421 -31.27 21.37 7.16
N PHE A 422 -30.07 21.15 6.66
CA PHE A 422 -28.98 22.15 6.72
C PHE A 422 -29.25 23.45 5.93
N SER A 423 -29.90 23.36 4.79
CA SER A 423 -30.07 24.50 3.91
C SER A 423 -31.19 25.47 4.35
N VAL A 424 -32.23 24.98 5.00
CA VAL A 424 -33.43 25.77 5.33
C VAL A 424 -33.29 26.53 6.65
N ASP A 425 -32.60 25.94 7.65
CA ASP A 425 -32.55 26.53 9.02
C ASP A 425 -31.47 27.61 9.20
N MET A 426 -30.49 27.71 8.30
CA MET A 426 -29.43 28.71 8.35
C MET A 426 -29.95 30.15 8.05
N GLN A 427 -31.11 30.27 7.42
CA GLN A 427 -31.66 31.54 6.92
C GLN A 427 -32.44 32.34 7.99
N HIS A 428 -32.92 31.67 9.06
CA HIS A 428 -33.77 32.31 10.08
C HIS A 428 -32.98 32.57 11.36
N GLY A 429 -32.70 33.84 11.65
CA GLY A 429 -32.09 34.28 12.90
C GLY A 429 -33.06 34.23 14.12
N PHE A 430 -32.52 34.42 15.29
CA PHE A 430 -33.30 34.63 16.53
C PHE A 430 -33.58 36.10 16.73
N ALA A 431 -34.62 36.44 17.50
CA ALA A 431 -34.91 37.81 17.83
C ALA A 431 -33.68 38.50 18.47
N ASN A 432 -33.27 39.64 17.92
CA ASN A 432 -32.11 40.44 18.29
C ASN A 432 -30.74 39.73 18.07
N GLU A 433 -30.68 38.72 17.21
CA GLU A 433 -29.40 38.02 16.90
C GLU A 433 -28.44 38.92 16.11
N GLU A 434 -28.96 39.72 15.16
CA GLU A 434 -28.15 40.63 14.34
C GLU A 434 -27.46 41.71 15.21
N GLU A 435 -28.21 42.31 16.16
CA GLU A 435 -27.66 43.32 17.08
C GLU A 435 -26.52 42.73 17.95
N LYS A 436 -26.76 41.56 18.53
CA LYS A 436 -25.74 40.84 19.34
C LYS A 436 -24.51 40.46 18.52
N LEU A 437 -24.71 39.97 17.30
CA LEU A 437 -23.58 39.63 16.42
C LEU A 437 -22.79 40.90 16.05
N GLN A 438 -23.47 42.04 15.81
CA GLN A 438 -22.79 43.29 15.50
C GLN A 438 -21.95 43.80 16.68
N GLU A 439 -22.46 43.66 17.92
CA GLU A 439 -21.71 43.97 19.14
C GLU A 439 -20.48 43.11 19.28
N LEU A 440 -20.63 41.78 19.15
CA LEU A 440 -19.54 40.83 19.22
C LEU A 440 -18.50 41.02 18.09
N ILE A 441 -18.93 41.35 16.87
CA ILE A 441 -18.03 41.68 15.76
C ILE A 441 -17.19 42.91 16.08
N ASN A 442 -17.78 43.95 16.64
CA ASN A 442 -17.06 45.16 17.03
C ASN A 442 -16.04 44.86 18.16
N GLU A 443 -16.44 44.07 19.15
CA GLU A 443 -15.55 43.63 20.24
C GLU A 443 -14.39 42.74 19.69
N ALA A 444 -14.68 41.77 18.83
CA ALA A 444 -13.67 40.92 18.21
C ALA A 444 -12.71 41.72 17.33
N GLN A 445 -13.23 42.70 16.57
CA GLN A 445 -12.37 43.57 15.76
C GLN A 445 -11.45 44.39 16.68
N TYR A 446 -11.99 44.95 17.77
CA TYR A 446 -11.19 45.70 18.72
C TYR A 446 -10.13 44.80 19.39
N CYS A 447 -10.44 43.55 19.69
CA CYS A 447 -9.50 42.58 20.23
C CYS A 447 -8.35 42.30 19.24
N VAL A 448 -8.69 42.03 17.98
CA VAL A 448 -7.67 41.77 16.92
C VAL A 448 -6.75 42.96 16.72
N ASP A 449 -7.29 44.21 16.80
CA ASP A 449 -6.52 45.41 16.55
C ASP A 449 -5.61 45.81 17.74
N ASN A 450 -5.92 45.35 18.97
CA ASN A 450 -5.25 45.80 20.17
C ASN A 450 -4.53 44.70 20.98
N GLU A 451 -4.83 43.41 20.76
CA GLU A 451 -4.17 42.31 21.42
C GLU A 451 -3.63 41.27 20.41
N GLN A 452 -2.48 40.71 20.70
CA GLN A 452 -1.97 39.53 19.97
C GLN A 452 -2.68 38.28 20.49
N ASP A 453 -3.09 37.40 19.62
CA ASP A 453 -3.71 36.13 19.97
C ASP A 453 -2.73 35.30 20.84
N ALA A 454 -3.20 34.88 22.02
CA ALA A 454 -2.40 34.17 22.99
C ALA A 454 -1.84 32.85 22.44
N LYS A 455 -2.70 32.08 21.77
CA LYS A 455 -2.35 30.75 21.25
C LYS A 455 -1.38 30.83 20.10
N ALA A 456 -1.58 31.80 19.19
CA ALA A 456 -0.66 32.05 18.08
C ALA A 456 0.72 32.54 18.59
N THR A 457 0.74 33.42 19.57
CA THR A 457 1.98 33.89 20.22
C THR A 457 2.72 32.75 20.91
N ALA A 458 1.98 31.90 21.61
CA ALA A 458 2.54 30.72 22.27
C ALA A 458 3.11 29.71 21.26
N LEU A 459 2.47 29.51 20.09
CA LEU A 459 2.99 28.67 19.02
C LEU A 459 4.33 29.18 18.49
N VAL A 460 4.42 30.47 18.17
CA VAL A 460 5.68 31.12 17.71
C VAL A 460 6.80 30.87 18.71
N LYS A 461 6.52 31.08 20.01
CA LYS A 461 7.48 30.85 21.08
C LYS A 461 7.89 29.36 21.18
N ALA A 462 6.93 28.45 21.14
CA ALA A 462 7.19 27.01 21.24
C ALA A 462 8.04 26.49 20.05
N ILE A 463 7.81 26.97 18.83
CA ILE A 463 8.65 26.61 17.67
C ILE A 463 10.10 27.07 17.90
N ARG A 464 10.33 28.33 18.37
CA ARG A 464 11.66 28.83 18.66
C ARG A 464 12.36 28.07 19.78
N GLU A 465 11.65 27.82 20.87
CA GLU A 465 12.18 27.00 21.98
C GLU A 465 12.57 25.59 21.52
N GLN A 466 11.83 25.03 20.57
CA GLN A 466 12.15 23.71 20.03
C GLN A 466 13.36 23.76 19.08
N GLN A 467 13.52 24.82 18.28
CA GLN A 467 14.73 25.05 17.49
C GLN A 467 15.96 25.14 18.37
N ASP A 468 15.89 25.90 19.50
CA ASP A 468 16.98 26.05 20.44
C ASP A 468 17.34 24.75 21.17
N LYS A 469 16.31 23.95 21.56
CA LYS A 469 16.50 22.67 22.27
C LYS A 469 17.12 21.59 21.39
N SER A 470 16.76 21.56 20.10
CA SER A 470 17.27 20.56 19.17
C SER A 470 18.56 20.98 18.48
N ASP A 471 19.03 22.22 18.69
CA ASP A 471 20.16 22.82 17.95
C ASP A 471 19.98 22.77 16.41
N GLU A 472 18.73 22.90 15.97
CA GLU A 472 18.33 22.83 14.57
C GLU A 472 17.71 24.16 14.09
N PRO A 473 18.51 25.11 13.59
CA PRO A 473 17.99 26.39 13.10
C PRO A 473 16.94 26.24 11.98
N ASN A 474 17.05 25.20 11.19
CA ASN A 474 16.15 24.84 10.10
C ASN A 474 15.14 23.75 10.49
N LEU A 475 14.80 23.64 11.77
CA LEU A 475 13.81 22.70 12.26
C LEU A 475 12.51 22.77 11.43
N ARG A 476 12.03 21.63 10.98
CA ARG A 476 10.71 21.51 10.35
C ARG A 476 9.65 21.25 11.38
N ALA A 477 8.59 22.03 11.38
CA ALA A 477 7.45 21.88 12.27
C ALA A 477 6.15 21.72 11.46
N LEU A 478 5.33 20.77 11.86
CA LEU A 478 4.02 20.52 11.29
C LEU A 478 2.94 21.03 12.26
N VAL A 479 2.11 21.95 11.80
CA VAL A 479 1.03 22.57 12.60
C VAL A 479 -0.30 22.11 12.04
N PHE A 480 -1.13 21.46 12.87
CA PHE A 480 -2.49 21.06 12.51
C PHE A 480 -3.54 22.03 13.10
N THR A 481 -4.50 22.41 12.29
CA THR A 481 -5.70 23.16 12.66
C THR A 481 -6.94 22.58 11.99
N GLU A 482 -8.10 22.67 12.61
CA GLU A 482 -9.35 22.20 12.01
C GLU A 482 -9.92 23.20 10.99
N PHE A 483 -9.49 24.49 11.04
CA PHE A 483 -10.17 25.58 10.32
C PHE A 483 -9.25 26.28 9.32
N ARG A 484 -9.74 26.49 8.09
CA ARG A 484 -9.01 27.24 7.04
C ARG A 484 -8.75 28.68 7.42
N ARG A 485 -9.68 29.32 8.14
CA ARG A 485 -9.51 30.69 8.62
C ARG A 485 -8.37 30.79 9.62
N THR A 486 -8.28 29.84 10.56
CA THR A 486 -7.14 29.74 11.46
C THR A 486 -5.86 29.45 10.71
N GLN A 487 -5.90 28.58 9.68
CA GLN A 487 -4.75 28.28 8.83
C GLN A 487 -4.18 29.54 8.18
N SER A 488 -5.03 30.35 7.54
CA SER A 488 -4.61 31.61 6.90
C SER A 488 -4.05 32.60 7.91
N TYR A 489 -4.71 32.73 9.05
CA TYR A 489 -4.25 33.60 10.15
C TYR A 489 -2.88 33.16 10.68
N LEU A 490 -2.69 31.88 10.93
CA LEU A 490 -1.40 31.34 11.38
C LEU A 490 -0.29 31.52 10.34
N GLN A 491 -0.63 31.42 9.05
CA GLN A 491 0.33 31.70 7.98
C GLN A 491 0.86 33.12 8.07
N ASP A 492 -0.03 34.10 8.24
CA ASP A 492 0.34 35.50 8.39
C ASP A 492 1.19 35.73 9.64
N VAL A 493 0.78 35.22 10.81
CA VAL A 493 1.49 35.35 12.08
C VAL A 493 2.91 34.75 12.00
N LEU A 494 3.04 33.54 11.51
CA LEU A 494 4.33 32.83 11.40
C LEU A 494 5.25 33.50 10.38
N THR A 495 4.70 33.99 9.28
CA THR A 495 5.48 34.73 8.27
C THR A 495 6.00 36.05 8.84
N HIS A 496 5.18 36.79 9.58
CA HIS A 496 5.62 38.01 10.28
C HIS A 496 6.63 37.74 11.40
N ALA A 497 6.56 36.56 12.02
CA ALA A 497 7.57 36.10 12.98
C ALA A 497 8.90 35.65 12.33
N GLY A 498 8.99 35.64 11.01
CA GLY A 498 10.20 35.32 10.25
C GLY A 498 10.33 33.83 9.85
N PHE A 499 9.27 33.02 10.00
CA PHE A 499 9.26 31.64 9.52
C PHE A 499 8.84 31.57 8.05
N SER A 500 9.48 30.70 7.28
CA SER A 500 9.00 30.30 5.96
C SER A 500 7.87 29.30 6.11
N THR A 501 6.74 29.53 5.44
CA THR A 501 5.52 28.75 5.63
C THR A 501 4.95 28.19 4.33
N VAL A 502 4.23 27.08 4.43
CA VAL A 502 3.38 26.54 3.37
C VAL A 502 2.10 25.98 3.97
N CYS A 503 0.98 26.20 3.30
CA CYS A 503 -0.32 25.69 3.71
C CYS A 503 -0.75 24.49 2.85
N ILE A 504 -1.49 23.54 3.47
CA ILE A 504 -2.15 22.46 2.76
C ILE A 504 -3.55 22.23 3.36
N ASN A 505 -4.59 22.18 2.50
CA ASN A 505 -5.97 22.02 2.93
C ASN A 505 -6.81 21.21 1.94
N GLY A 506 -8.03 20.84 2.33
CA GLY A 506 -8.92 19.96 1.58
C GLY A 506 -9.31 20.49 0.20
N SER A 507 -9.40 21.81 0.00
CA SER A 507 -9.81 22.41 -1.28
C SER A 507 -8.72 22.45 -2.35
N MET A 508 -7.46 22.18 -1.98
CA MET A 508 -6.35 22.18 -2.94
C MET A 508 -6.41 20.96 -3.86
N GLU A 509 -6.07 21.19 -5.13
CA GLU A 509 -5.90 20.10 -6.08
C GLU A 509 -4.73 19.16 -5.69
N LEU A 510 -4.80 17.91 -6.14
CA LEU A 510 -3.81 16.89 -5.79
C LEU A 510 -2.38 17.30 -6.17
N GLN A 511 -2.21 17.95 -7.33
CA GLN A 511 -0.88 18.43 -7.77
C GLN A 511 -0.34 19.59 -6.91
N GLU A 512 -1.24 20.45 -6.42
CA GLU A 512 -0.85 21.55 -5.53
C GLU A 512 -0.41 21.02 -4.17
N ARG A 513 -1.11 20.02 -3.62
CA ARG A 513 -0.71 19.34 -2.37
C ARG A 513 0.67 18.71 -2.49
N GLN A 514 0.96 18.08 -3.62
CA GLN A 514 2.27 17.47 -3.84
C GLN A 514 3.38 18.53 -3.93
N ARG A 515 3.13 19.65 -4.62
CA ARG A 515 4.08 20.78 -4.67
C ARG A 515 4.31 21.38 -3.27
N ALA A 516 3.26 21.52 -2.48
CA ALA A 516 3.35 22.01 -1.09
C ALA A 516 4.21 21.06 -0.22
N LEU A 517 4.04 19.75 -0.37
CA LEU A 517 4.83 18.75 0.35
C LEU A 517 6.31 18.81 -0.04
N VAL A 518 6.62 18.88 -1.34
CA VAL A 518 8.01 19.02 -1.84
C VAL A 518 8.64 20.30 -1.32
N LYS A 519 7.88 21.41 -1.32
CA LYS A 519 8.33 22.69 -0.77
C LYS A 519 8.62 22.61 0.73
N PHE A 520 7.76 21.94 1.51
CA PHE A 520 7.99 21.68 2.94
C PHE A 520 9.22 20.82 3.18
N LYS A 521 9.42 19.79 2.37
CA LYS A 521 10.59 18.92 2.49
C LYS A 521 11.91 19.64 2.24
N ASN A 522 11.94 20.61 1.31
CA ASN A 522 13.20 21.17 0.82
C ASN A 522 13.46 22.64 1.18
N GLU A 523 12.39 23.46 1.32
CA GLU A 523 12.54 24.92 1.26
C GLU A 523 12.00 25.63 2.51
N VAL A 524 10.93 25.13 3.16
CA VAL A 524 10.25 25.88 4.23
C VAL A 524 10.31 25.18 5.58
N ASN A 525 10.23 25.98 6.67
CA ASN A 525 10.35 25.51 8.04
C ASN A 525 9.03 25.00 8.62
N VAL A 526 7.90 25.63 8.26
CA VAL A 526 6.61 25.31 8.87
C VAL A 526 5.56 24.97 7.82
N MET A 527 4.92 23.82 7.98
CA MET A 527 3.71 23.47 7.23
C MET A 527 2.49 23.59 8.14
N ILE A 528 1.46 24.29 7.66
CA ILE A 528 0.18 24.40 8.34
C ILE A 528 -0.86 23.58 7.55
N ALA A 529 -1.38 22.52 8.16
CA ALA A 529 -2.26 21.55 7.51
C ALA A 529 -3.65 21.54 8.19
N THR A 530 -4.70 21.40 7.38
CA THR A 530 -6.01 20.96 7.89
C THR A 530 -6.08 19.42 7.90
N ASP A 531 -6.98 18.83 8.69
CA ASP A 531 -7.12 17.37 8.83
C ASP A 531 -7.33 16.69 7.47
N ALA A 532 -8.26 17.21 6.68
CA ALA A 532 -8.59 16.71 5.35
C ALA A 532 -7.38 16.61 4.39
N ALA A 533 -6.43 17.50 4.52
CA ALA A 533 -5.25 17.51 3.66
C ALA A 533 -4.05 16.82 4.29
N GLY A 534 -4.01 16.77 5.62
CA GLY A 534 -2.98 16.07 6.36
C GLY A 534 -3.09 14.55 6.26
N GLU A 535 -4.26 14.02 5.95
CA GLU A 535 -4.45 12.58 5.74
C GLU A 535 -3.57 12.07 4.58
N SER A 536 -3.01 10.89 4.78
CA SER A 536 -2.23 10.15 3.77
C SER A 536 -0.86 10.73 3.35
N LEU A 537 -0.42 11.86 3.87
CA LEU A 537 0.90 12.41 3.56
C LEU A 537 2.01 11.74 4.40
N ASN A 538 3.16 11.50 3.77
CA ASN A 538 4.35 11.00 4.44
C ASN A 538 5.31 12.17 4.74
N MET A 539 5.47 12.47 6.03
CA MET A 539 6.28 13.60 6.51
C MET A 539 7.32 13.17 7.56
N GLN A 540 7.89 11.97 7.43
CA GLN A 540 8.90 11.42 8.34
C GLN A 540 10.21 12.22 8.39
N PHE A 541 10.41 13.18 7.49
CA PHE A 541 11.51 14.14 7.54
C PHE A 541 11.28 15.28 8.56
N CYS A 542 10.08 15.35 9.14
CA CYS A 542 9.69 16.22 10.24
C CYS A 542 9.50 15.37 11.50
N HIS A 543 9.84 15.88 12.67
CA HIS A 543 9.69 15.16 13.95
C HIS A 543 8.98 15.99 15.03
N VAL A 544 8.55 17.20 14.70
CA VAL A 544 7.83 18.08 15.64
C VAL A 544 6.44 18.40 15.09
N VAL A 545 5.42 18.09 15.90
CA VAL A 545 4.01 18.31 15.56
C VAL A 545 3.37 19.23 16.59
N PHE A 546 2.64 20.23 16.12
CA PHE A 546 1.79 21.06 16.94
C PHE A 546 0.32 20.82 16.56
N ASN A 547 -0.45 20.23 17.45
CA ASN A 547 -1.89 20.18 17.34
C ASN A 547 -2.42 21.52 17.88
N TYR A 548 -2.53 22.51 17.00
CA TYR A 548 -3.01 23.84 17.37
C TYR A 548 -4.47 23.80 17.78
N ASP A 549 -5.33 23.14 17.01
CA ASP A 549 -6.67 22.76 17.41
C ASP A 549 -6.76 21.27 17.66
N LEU A 550 -7.44 20.89 18.74
CA LEU A 550 -7.60 19.51 19.13
C LEU A 550 -8.93 18.96 18.59
N PRO A 551 -8.88 17.89 17.78
CA PRO A 551 -10.08 17.20 17.35
C PRO A 551 -10.73 16.51 18.56
N TRP A 552 -12.05 16.38 18.54
CA TRP A 552 -12.77 15.67 19.61
C TRP A 552 -12.52 14.16 19.58
N ASN A 553 -12.22 13.65 18.39
CA ASN A 553 -11.81 12.26 18.25
C ASN A 553 -10.33 12.12 18.61
N PRO A 554 -9.98 11.45 19.72
CA PRO A 554 -8.58 11.25 20.11
C PRO A 554 -7.79 10.48 19.04
N MET A 555 -8.47 9.69 18.21
CA MET A 555 -7.82 8.97 17.11
C MET A 555 -7.30 9.89 16.02
N SER A 556 -7.96 11.00 15.76
CA SER A 556 -7.45 11.99 14.81
C SER A 556 -6.12 12.58 15.28
N ILE A 557 -5.91 12.73 16.60
CA ILE A 557 -4.61 13.14 17.16
C ILE A 557 -3.53 12.09 16.85
N GLU A 558 -3.84 10.82 17.05
CA GLU A 558 -2.92 9.70 16.73
C GLU A 558 -2.63 9.63 15.22
N GLN A 559 -3.63 9.84 14.38
CA GLN A 559 -3.46 9.89 12.92
C GLN A 559 -2.58 11.07 12.49
N ARG A 560 -2.74 12.27 13.11
CA ARG A 560 -1.88 13.44 12.87
C ARG A 560 -0.43 13.15 13.23
N ILE A 561 -0.18 12.61 14.43
CA ILE A 561 1.17 12.25 14.89
C ILE A 561 1.75 11.15 14.00
N GLY A 562 0.95 10.19 13.58
CA GLY A 562 1.33 9.13 12.65
C GLY A 562 1.78 9.60 11.26
N ARG A 563 1.66 10.90 10.93
CA ARG A 563 2.26 11.48 9.71
C ARG A 563 3.77 11.60 9.79
N VAL A 564 4.28 11.77 11.00
CA VAL A 564 5.72 11.92 11.29
C VAL A 564 6.30 10.71 12.03
N ASP A 565 5.50 10.06 12.88
CA ASP A 565 5.84 8.86 13.64
C ASP A 565 5.64 7.61 12.76
N ARG A 566 6.61 7.39 11.86
CA ARG A 566 6.61 6.31 10.88
C ARG A 566 7.95 5.59 10.85
N ILE A 567 7.94 4.39 10.26
CA ILE A 567 9.16 3.66 9.94
C ILE A 567 10.10 4.53 9.12
N GLY A 568 11.37 4.62 9.57
CA GLY A 568 12.39 5.46 8.95
C GLY A 568 12.53 6.86 9.57
N GLN A 569 11.76 7.17 10.63
CA GLN A 569 11.97 8.37 11.45
C GLN A 569 13.32 8.30 12.17
N LYS A 570 14.16 9.32 11.98
CA LYS A 570 15.53 9.36 12.54
C LYS A 570 15.62 10.02 13.92
N HIS A 571 14.63 10.85 14.28
CA HIS A 571 14.64 11.66 15.49
C HIS A 571 13.47 11.28 16.42
N PRO A 572 13.61 11.43 17.73
CA PRO A 572 12.49 11.31 18.67
C PRO A 572 11.36 12.26 18.27
N VAL A 573 10.13 11.75 18.24
CA VAL A 573 8.96 12.54 17.84
C VAL A 573 8.41 13.30 19.05
N VAL A 574 8.19 14.60 18.87
CA VAL A 574 7.58 15.47 19.88
C VAL A 574 6.27 16.05 19.35
N ALA A 575 5.18 15.76 20.04
CA ALA A 575 3.85 16.27 19.70
C ALA A 575 3.34 17.18 20.81
N TYR A 576 2.99 18.42 20.45
CA TYR A 576 2.40 19.40 21.36
C TYR A 576 0.90 19.49 21.16
N ASN A 577 0.12 19.25 22.21
CA ASN A 577 -1.32 19.46 22.22
C ASN A 577 -1.61 20.82 22.87
N MET A 578 -1.97 21.83 22.07
CA MET A 578 -2.15 23.20 22.51
C MET A 578 -3.57 23.42 23.04
N LEU A 579 -3.70 23.75 24.30
CA LEU A 579 -4.95 23.97 25.02
C LEU A 579 -5.01 25.40 25.53
N THR A 580 -6.16 26.03 25.38
CA THR A 580 -6.41 27.36 25.96
C THR A 580 -7.08 27.19 27.33
N ASP A 581 -6.44 27.69 28.38
CA ASP A 581 -6.93 27.53 29.75
C ASP A 581 -8.36 27.99 29.95
N ASN A 582 -9.11 27.29 30.80
CA ASN A 582 -10.49 27.61 31.16
C ASN A 582 -11.48 27.65 29.98
N THR A 583 -11.22 26.88 28.90
CA THR A 583 -12.14 26.72 27.78
C THR A 583 -12.94 25.43 27.88
N VAL A 584 -14.01 25.34 27.07
CA VAL A 584 -14.80 24.10 26.90
C VAL A 584 -13.93 22.98 26.36
N ASP A 585 -13.07 23.25 25.36
CA ASP A 585 -12.18 22.28 24.77
C ASP A 585 -11.19 21.66 25.76
N THR A 586 -10.62 22.48 26.66
CA THR A 586 -9.71 22.00 27.69
C THR A 586 -10.39 21.04 28.66
N ARG A 587 -11.60 21.37 29.12
CA ARG A 587 -12.36 20.49 30.03
C ARG A 587 -12.71 19.15 29.39
N VAL A 588 -13.10 19.17 28.12
CA VAL A 588 -13.42 17.95 27.39
C VAL A 588 -12.17 17.12 27.14
N TYR A 589 -11.06 17.76 26.78
CA TYR A 589 -9.77 17.11 26.62
C TYR A 589 -9.28 16.38 27.88
N GLU A 590 -9.36 17.06 29.04
CA GLU A 590 -8.98 16.47 30.33
C GLU A 590 -9.73 15.18 30.65
N ILE A 591 -10.99 15.11 30.28
CA ILE A 591 -11.81 13.92 30.47
C ILE A 591 -11.52 12.84 29.46
N ILE A 592 -11.49 13.20 28.16
CA ILE A 592 -11.40 12.21 27.07
C ILE A 592 -9.98 11.67 26.93
N VAL A 593 -8.97 12.50 27.10
CA VAL A 593 -7.58 12.08 26.90
C VAL A 593 -6.92 11.70 28.22
N GLU A 594 -6.87 12.59 29.19
CA GLU A 594 -6.09 12.35 30.42
C GLU A 594 -6.71 11.30 31.34
N LYS A 595 -8.02 11.41 31.62
CA LYS A 595 -8.68 10.41 32.48
C LYS A 595 -8.80 9.05 31.81
N LEU A 596 -8.98 9.02 30.46
CA LEU A 596 -9.00 7.78 29.73
C LEU A 596 -7.60 7.13 29.69
N ASP A 597 -6.54 7.90 29.47
CA ASP A 597 -5.16 7.41 29.53
C ASP A 597 -4.84 6.83 30.93
N ALA A 598 -5.30 7.48 31.98
CA ALA A 598 -5.14 6.96 33.34
C ALA A 598 -5.87 5.62 33.55
N ILE A 599 -7.08 5.47 32.99
CA ILE A 599 -7.85 4.21 33.05
C ILE A 599 -7.14 3.11 32.27
N LEU A 600 -6.63 3.39 31.07
CA LEU A 600 -5.89 2.42 30.27
C LEU A 600 -4.61 1.97 30.98
N ALA A 601 -3.85 2.90 31.56
CA ALA A 601 -2.66 2.60 32.35
C ALA A 601 -2.98 1.76 33.61
N GLU A 602 -4.07 2.07 34.32
CA GLU A 602 -4.52 1.31 35.49
C GLU A 602 -4.87 -0.15 35.13
N LEU A 603 -5.45 -0.36 33.94
CA LEU A 603 -5.85 -1.68 33.49
C LEU A 603 -4.69 -2.43 32.76
N GLY A 604 -3.52 -1.80 32.61
CA GLY A 604 -2.39 -2.37 31.86
C GLY A 604 -2.69 -2.56 30.36
N ILE A 605 -3.62 -1.77 29.84
CA ILE A 605 -4.01 -1.81 28.44
C ILE A 605 -3.19 -0.77 27.69
N ASP A 606 -2.48 -1.20 26.66
CA ASP A 606 -1.76 -0.27 25.82
C ASP A 606 -2.73 0.64 25.05
N LYS A 607 -2.33 1.90 24.86
CA LYS A 607 -3.06 2.90 24.10
C LYS A 607 -3.01 2.56 22.59
N THR A 608 -3.70 1.49 22.22
CA THR A 608 -3.84 1.12 20.81
C THR A 608 -5.07 1.80 20.21
N SER A 609 -4.99 2.14 18.94
CA SER A 609 -6.07 2.76 18.19
C SER A 609 -7.39 2.00 18.36
N ASP A 610 -7.34 0.68 18.35
CA ASP A 610 -8.52 -0.18 18.36
C ASP A 610 -9.26 -0.19 19.70
N VAL A 611 -8.52 -0.13 20.81
CA VAL A 611 -9.13 -0.07 22.14
C VAL A 611 -9.89 1.22 22.30
N LEU A 612 -9.33 2.33 21.86
CA LEU A 612 -9.97 3.64 21.92
C LEU A 612 -11.18 3.70 20.98
N ASP A 613 -11.04 3.25 19.73
CA ASP A 613 -12.12 3.22 18.76
C ASP A 613 -13.28 2.30 19.19
N SER A 614 -12.97 1.17 19.86
CA SER A 614 -14.01 0.23 20.31
C SER A 614 -14.80 0.73 21.51
N THR A 615 -14.23 1.61 22.34
CA THR A 615 -14.82 2.05 23.61
C THR A 615 -15.46 3.43 23.56
N ILE A 616 -14.96 4.33 22.69
CA ILE A 616 -15.43 5.71 22.60
C ILE A 616 -16.58 5.85 21.61
N ASP A 617 -17.77 6.16 22.10
CA ASP A 617 -18.92 6.54 21.26
C ASP A 617 -18.89 8.06 21.00
N MET A 618 -18.60 8.48 19.77
CA MET A 618 -18.53 9.91 19.39
C MET A 618 -19.83 10.67 19.64
N LYS A 619 -21.00 10.00 19.62
CA LYS A 619 -22.26 10.64 20.02
C LYS A 619 -22.26 11.05 21.49
N LYS A 620 -21.65 10.21 22.35
CA LYS A 620 -21.52 10.55 23.78
C LYS A 620 -20.48 11.63 23.99
N VAL A 621 -19.39 11.67 23.23
CA VAL A 621 -18.39 12.74 23.26
C VAL A 621 -19.01 14.08 22.86
N ASN A 622 -19.76 14.11 21.77
CA ASN A 622 -20.49 15.31 21.33
C ASN A 622 -21.50 15.77 22.40
N HIS A 623 -22.18 14.82 23.05
CA HIS A 623 -23.09 15.15 24.14
C HIS A 623 -22.37 15.72 25.38
N LEU A 624 -21.18 15.18 25.74
CA LEU A 624 -20.35 15.72 26.81
C LEU A 624 -19.88 17.14 26.49
N TYR A 625 -19.48 17.43 25.24
CA TYR A 625 -19.11 18.77 24.83
C TYR A 625 -20.25 19.74 24.99
N LEU A 626 -21.44 19.37 24.50
CA LEU A 626 -22.65 20.19 24.66
C LEU A 626 -23.01 20.40 26.14
N GLN A 627 -22.83 19.40 26.99
CA GLN A 627 -23.06 19.56 28.43
C GLN A 627 -22.03 20.46 29.08
N SER A 628 -20.77 20.34 28.75
CA SER A 628 -19.72 21.25 29.22
C SER A 628 -20.01 22.70 28.85
N LEU A 629 -20.58 22.90 27.64
CA LEU A 629 -20.99 24.22 27.15
C LEU A 629 -22.22 24.75 27.89
N LEU A 630 -23.26 23.93 28.07
CA LEU A 630 -24.59 24.39 28.49
C LEU A 630 -24.80 24.35 30.01
N ASP A 631 -24.28 23.38 30.69
CA ASP A 631 -24.44 23.13 32.13
C ASP A 631 -23.15 22.51 32.72
N PRO A 632 -22.16 23.35 33.04
CA PRO A 632 -20.89 22.87 33.61
C PRO A 632 -21.03 22.05 34.91
N HIS A 633 -22.07 22.29 35.71
CA HIS A 633 -22.27 21.52 36.94
C HIS A 633 -22.78 20.10 36.70
N ARG A 634 -23.56 19.88 35.69
CA ARG A 634 -23.99 18.52 35.28
C ARG A 634 -22.91 17.77 34.52
N PHE A 635 -22.02 18.50 33.90
CA PHE A 635 -20.93 17.90 33.09
C PHE A 635 -20.07 16.97 33.92
N ASP A 636 -19.64 17.39 35.15
CA ASP A 636 -18.78 16.56 36.00
C ASP A 636 -19.45 15.21 36.37
N PHE A 637 -20.74 15.25 36.73
CA PHE A 637 -21.49 14.02 37.03
C PHE A 637 -21.66 13.10 35.82
N THR A 638 -21.94 13.66 34.63
CA THR A 638 -22.16 12.88 33.43
C THR A 638 -20.85 12.30 32.90
N SER A 639 -19.75 13.05 33.01
CA SER A 639 -18.43 12.59 32.60
C SER A 639 -17.93 11.44 33.50
N ASP A 640 -18.14 11.49 34.79
CA ASP A 640 -17.77 10.43 35.70
C ASP A 640 -18.58 9.14 35.46
N SER A 641 -19.88 9.27 35.15
CA SER A 641 -20.72 8.15 34.75
C SER A 641 -20.25 7.54 33.44
N TRP A 642 -19.90 8.37 32.44
CA TRP A 642 -19.37 7.92 31.16
C TRP A 642 -18.02 7.21 31.29
N LEU A 643 -17.11 7.73 32.10
CA LEU A 643 -15.82 7.11 32.40
C LEU A 643 -15.99 5.75 33.11
N TYR A 644 -16.96 5.66 34.00
CA TYR A 644 -17.29 4.41 34.68
C TYR A 644 -17.80 3.37 33.66
N ASP A 645 -18.69 3.76 32.74
CA ASP A 645 -19.17 2.90 31.65
C ASP A 645 -18.02 2.43 30.76
N ILE A 646 -17.08 3.33 30.40
CA ILE A 646 -15.90 2.98 29.61
C ILE A 646 -15.00 2.02 30.40
N LYS A 647 -14.73 2.28 31.66
CA LYS A 647 -13.90 1.40 32.49
C LYS A 647 -14.48 -0.02 32.57
N ASN A 648 -15.80 -0.14 32.68
CA ASN A 648 -16.45 -1.45 32.66
C ASN A 648 -16.37 -2.13 31.29
N LYS A 649 -16.60 -1.40 30.21
CA LYS A 649 -16.42 -1.92 28.85
C LYS A 649 -14.99 -2.37 28.56
N LEU A 650 -14.00 -1.59 29.00
CA LEU A 650 -12.59 -1.95 28.87
C LEU A 650 -12.24 -3.22 29.68
N ARG A 651 -12.81 -3.37 30.87
CA ARG A 651 -12.66 -4.61 31.65
C ARG A 651 -13.31 -5.81 30.97
N GLU A 652 -14.52 -5.64 30.45
CA GLU A 652 -15.19 -6.68 29.67
C GLU A 652 -14.40 -7.02 28.41
N TYR A 653 -13.89 -6.01 27.69
CA TYR A 653 -13.04 -6.18 26.53
C TYR A 653 -11.77 -6.97 26.85
N HIS A 654 -11.11 -6.65 27.96
CA HIS A 654 -9.91 -7.34 28.42
C HIS A 654 -10.21 -8.77 28.93
N SER A 655 -11.38 -9.00 29.52
CA SER A 655 -11.78 -10.31 30.07
C SER A 655 -12.39 -11.24 29.02
N THR A 656 -12.90 -10.74 27.89
CA THR A 656 -13.66 -11.49 26.88
C THR A 656 -12.92 -11.71 25.58
N GLU A 657 -11.57 -11.75 25.55
CA GLU A 657 -10.81 -12.01 24.32
C GLU A 657 -11.11 -11.01 23.16
N GLY A 658 -11.52 -9.77 23.46
CA GLY A 658 -11.90 -8.78 22.47
C GLY A 658 -10.78 -8.06 21.73
N ALA A 659 -9.50 -8.38 21.97
CA ALA A 659 -8.38 -7.83 21.24
C ALA A 659 -8.28 -8.44 19.83
N LEU A 660 -7.96 -7.63 18.81
CA LEU A 660 -7.62 -8.17 17.50
C LEU A 660 -6.36 -9.05 17.62
N PRO A 661 -6.30 -10.18 16.87
CA PRO A 661 -5.09 -10.99 16.86
C PRO A 661 -3.93 -10.17 16.30
N SER A 662 -2.83 -10.08 17.04
CA SER A 662 -1.61 -9.39 16.64
C SER A 662 -0.42 -10.34 16.59
N PHE A 663 0.55 -10.05 15.73
CA PHE A 663 1.81 -10.78 15.67
C PHE A 663 2.70 -10.39 16.86
N ASP A 664 3.24 -11.37 17.55
CA ASP A 664 4.23 -11.15 18.62
C ASP A 664 5.67 -11.08 18.05
N GLU A 665 6.64 -10.68 18.89
CA GLU A 665 8.06 -10.58 18.51
C GLU A 665 8.61 -11.91 17.96
N ASN A 666 8.17 -13.05 18.48
CA ASN A 666 8.67 -14.36 18.05
C ASN A 666 8.16 -14.75 16.64
N MET A 667 6.95 -14.30 16.30
CA MET A 667 6.40 -14.51 14.97
C MET A 667 7.05 -13.59 13.93
N ILE A 668 7.44 -12.37 14.30
CA ILE A 668 8.01 -11.36 13.39
C ILE A 668 9.43 -11.73 12.96
N VAL A 669 10.21 -12.45 13.76
CA VAL A 669 11.57 -12.92 13.43
C VAL A 669 11.49 -14.23 12.63
N ALA A 670 10.68 -14.27 11.58
CA ALA A 670 10.53 -15.47 10.76
C ALA A 670 11.79 -15.75 9.92
N GLU A 671 12.07 -17.04 9.72
CA GLU A 671 13.19 -17.54 8.90
C GLU A 671 13.20 -16.94 7.49
N SER A 672 12.02 -16.78 6.88
CA SER A 672 11.83 -16.17 5.56
C SER A 672 12.28 -14.69 5.47
N ALA A 673 12.21 -13.94 6.56
CA ALA A 673 12.70 -12.56 6.60
C ALA A 673 14.24 -12.52 6.53
N GLY A 674 14.91 -13.42 7.24
CA GLY A 674 16.37 -13.58 7.18
C GLY A 674 16.86 -13.98 5.78
N GLU A 675 16.15 -14.87 5.09
CA GLU A 675 16.46 -15.26 3.71
C GLU A 675 16.42 -14.07 2.72
N VAL A 676 15.54 -13.11 2.93
CA VAL A 676 15.45 -11.92 2.07
C VAL A 676 16.65 -10.99 2.31
N LYS A 677 16.95 -10.66 3.57
CA LYS A 677 18.06 -9.73 3.91
C LYS A 677 19.42 -10.25 3.49
N TYR A 678 19.67 -11.51 3.77
CA TYR A 678 20.99 -12.12 3.54
C TYR A 678 21.09 -12.82 2.18
N SER A 679 20.17 -12.54 1.28
CA SER A 679 20.20 -13.10 -0.07
C SER A 679 21.46 -12.69 -0.82
N PRO A 680 22.19 -13.62 -1.43
CA PRO A 680 23.34 -13.31 -2.25
C PRO A 680 22.97 -12.74 -3.63
N LEU A 681 21.69 -12.69 -3.98
CA LEU A 681 21.21 -12.29 -5.31
C LEU A 681 21.71 -10.93 -5.79
N PRO A 682 21.74 -9.83 -5.00
CA PRO A 682 22.26 -8.56 -5.47
C PRO A 682 23.73 -8.65 -5.91
N VAL A 683 24.55 -9.36 -5.13
CA VAL A 683 25.98 -9.56 -5.43
C VAL A 683 26.14 -10.44 -6.69
N TRP A 684 25.35 -11.50 -6.80
CA TRP A 684 25.38 -12.37 -7.98
C TRP A 684 24.87 -11.68 -9.25
N LEU A 685 23.89 -10.78 -9.14
CA LEU A 685 23.41 -9.98 -10.27
C LEU A 685 24.47 -8.98 -10.76
N GLU A 686 25.18 -8.32 -9.85
CA GLU A 686 26.28 -7.44 -10.22
C GLU A 686 27.40 -8.22 -10.90
N GLU A 687 27.74 -9.38 -10.37
CA GLU A 687 28.78 -10.24 -10.94
C GLU A 687 28.33 -10.84 -12.29
N LEU A 688 27.07 -11.27 -12.41
CA LEU A 688 26.46 -11.72 -13.66
C LEU A 688 26.60 -10.66 -14.75
N MET A 689 26.17 -9.43 -14.48
CA MET A 689 26.25 -8.30 -15.41
C MET A 689 27.70 -8.01 -15.81
N SER A 690 28.59 -8.04 -14.84
CA SER A 690 30.04 -7.78 -15.08
C SER A 690 30.65 -8.88 -15.95
N LEU A 691 30.42 -10.14 -15.63
CA LEU A 691 31.00 -11.26 -16.38
C LEU A 691 30.39 -11.38 -17.79
N TYR A 692 29.08 -11.16 -17.91
CA TYR A 692 28.44 -11.12 -19.23
C TYR A 692 29.01 -9.99 -20.09
N THR A 693 29.17 -8.79 -19.53
CA THR A 693 29.76 -7.66 -20.24
C THR A 693 31.19 -7.95 -20.70
N ILE A 694 32.00 -8.57 -19.86
CA ILE A 694 33.39 -8.96 -20.20
C ILE A 694 33.36 -10.06 -21.29
N SER A 695 32.46 -11.03 -21.19
CA SER A 695 32.35 -12.12 -22.18
C SER A 695 31.96 -11.60 -23.57
N GLU A 696 31.13 -10.57 -23.63
CA GLU A 696 30.69 -9.88 -24.83
C GLU A 696 31.66 -8.75 -25.29
N LYS A 697 32.84 -8.65 -24.66
CA LYS A 697 33.84 -7.61 -24.94
C LYS A 697 33.33 -6.18 -24.76
N GLY A 698 32.35 -5.98 -23.88
CA GLY A 698 31.82 -4.69 -23.47
C GLY A 698 32.75 -3.94 -22.53
N LYS A 699 32.35 -2.74 -22.11
CA LYS A 699 33.09 -1.92 -21.15
C LYS A 699 32.29 -1.74 -19.85
N ILE A 700 33.00 -1.64 -18.75
CA ILE A 700 32.43 -1.43 -17.41
C ILE A 700 33.18 -0.25 -16.77
N ASP A 701 32.39 0.75 -16.32
CA ASP A 701 32.87 1.82 -15.51
C ASP A 701 32.16 1.80 -14.16
N LYS A 702 32.91 1.76 -13.04
CA LYS A 702 32.36 1.78 -11.67
C LYS A 702 32.66 3.12 -11.01
N THR A 703 31.62 3.75 -10.48
CA THR A 703 31.74 5.01 -9.74
C THR A 703 31.96 4.75 -8.25
N LEU A 704 32.50 5.72 -7.55
CA LEU A 704 32.65 5.69 -6.08
C LEU A 704 31.28 5.75 -5.35
N THR A 705 30.22 6.12 -6.05
CA THR A 705 28.84 6.21 -5.53
C THR A 705 28.07 4.88 -5.62
N GLY A 706 28.72 3.78 -6.06
CA GLY A 706 28.09 2.47 -6.18
C GLY A 706 27.26 2.27 -7.46
N VAL A 707 27.31 3.21 -8.39
CA VAL A 707 26.73 3.06 -9.73
C VAL A 707 27.75 2.42 -10.66
N SER A 708 27.31 1.38 -11.38
CA SER A 708 28.11 0.72 -12.41
C SER A 708 27.52 0.97 -13.79
N THR A 709 28.30 1.50 -14.70
CA THR A 709 27.91 1.74 -16.10
C THR A 709 28.36 0.58 -16.97
N TYR A 710 27.43 -0.09 -17.60
CA TYR A 710 27.68 -1.22 -18.51
C TYR A 710 27.43 -0.79 -19.96
N GLN A 711 28.41 -1.02 -20.84
CA GLN A 711 28.28 -0.82 -22.29
C GLN A 711 28.28 -2.17 -22.97
N ILE A 712 27.12 -2.61 -23.46
CA ILE A 712 26.93 -3.94 -24.06
C ILE A 712 26.18 -3.78 -25.38
N HIS A 713 26.72 -4.30 -26.48
CA HIS A 713 26.10 -4.25 -27.83
C HIS A 713 25.66 -2.84 -28.26
N GLY A 714 26.42 -1.81 -27.86
CA GLY A 714 26.12 -0.40 -28.19
C GLY A 714 25.04 0.25 -27.32
N GLN A 715 24.51 -0.45 -26.33
CA GLN A 715 23.62 0.10 -25.30
C GLN A 715 24.41 0.43 -24.05
N THR A 716 24.08 1.51 -23.40
CA THR A 716 24.66 1.92 -22.11
C THR A 716 23.58 1.85 -21.04
N VAL A 717 23.89 1.21 -19.93
CA VAL A 717 22.99 1.05 -18.78
C VAL A 717 23.73 1.46 -17.51
N ASP A 718 23.20 2.44 -16.80
CA ASP A 718 23.67 2.83 -15.47
C ASP A 718 22.91 2.03 -14.42
N ALA A 719 23.59 1.14 -13.76
CA ALA A 719 23.00 0.10 -12.93
C ALA A 719 23.37 0.27 -11.45
N VAL A 720 22.40 0.02 -10.56
CA VAL A 720 22.60 -0.21 -9.14
C VAL A 720 22.01 -1.57 -8.77
N PHE A 721 22.58 -2.25 -7.78
CA PHE A 721 22.18 -3.58 -7.35
C PHE A 721 21.67 -3.60 -5.90
N ASP A 722 21.88 -2.50 -5.16
CA ASP A 722 21.33 -2.29 -3.83
C ASP A 722 20.20 -1.26 -3.91
N SER A 723 19.03 -1.62 -3.42
CA SER A 723 17.87 -0.75 -3.38
C SER A 723 18.10 0.55 -2.60
N ASN A 724 18.99 0.54 -1.61
CA ASN A 724 19.33 1.73 -0.84
C ASN A 724 20.02 2.82 -1.70
N LEU A 725 20.73 2.42 -2.76
CA LEU A 725 21.45 3.34 -3.64
C LEU A 725 20.53 4.02 -4.68
N VAL A 726 19.31 3.54 -4.87
CA VAL A 726 18.36 4.10 -5.85
C VAL A 726 17.97 5.53 -5.50
N VAL A 727 17.78 5.81 -4.21
CA VAL A 727 17.37 7.14 -3.73
C VAL A 727 18.46 8.20 -3.99
N ASP A 728 19.70 7.81 -3.81
CA ASP A 728 20.85 8.72 -3.97
C ASP A 728 21.27 8.87 -5.45
N ASN A 729 20.80 7.96 -6.33
CA ASN A 729 21.16 7.91 -7.75
C ASN A 729 19.92 7.80 -8.65
N PRO A 730 19.08 8.83 -8.78
CA PRO A 730 17.79 8.75 -9.47
C PRO A 730 17.87 8.51 -10.99
N GLY A 731 19.07 8.59 -11.58
CA GLY A 731 19.32 8.28 -12.99
C GLY A 731 19.74 6.83 -13.25
N ALA A 732 20.05 6.06 -12.22
CA ALA A 732 20.48 4.67 -12.35
C ALA A 732 19.31 3.69 -12.23
N GLU A 733 19.37 2.58 -12.98
CA GLU A 733 18.35 1.54 -12.98
C GLU A 733 18.68 0.46 -11.95
N LEU A 734 17.71 0.10 -11.10
CA LEU A 734 17.86 -1.04 -10.20
C LEU A 734 17.76 -2.34 -11.00
N MET A 735 18.82 -3.15 -10.95
CA MET A 735 18.89 -4.46 -11.60
C MET A 735 18.19 -5.52 -10.76
N THR A 736 16.96 -5.82 -11.08
CA THR A 736 16.20 -6.94 -10.51
C THR A 736 16.17 -8.13 -11.49
N LEU A 737 15.68 -9.27 -11.03
CA LEU A 737 15.57 -10.50 -11.85
C LEU A 737 14.65 -10.32 -13.07
N GLN A 738 13.61 -9.47 -12.96
CA GLN A 738 12.68 -9.15 -14.05
C GLN A 738 13.13 -7.95 -14.90
N HIS A 739 14.27 -7.34 -14.58
CA HIS A 739 14.81 -6.28 -15.41
C HIS A 739 15.06 -6.81 -16.84
N PRO A 740 14.60 -6.13 -17.91
CA PRO A 740 14.64 -6.66 -19.27
C PRO A 740 16.04 -7.14 -19.71
N VAL A 741 17.09 -6.41 -19.31
CA VAL A 741 18.49 -6.78 -19.60
C VAL A 741 18.87 -8.04 -18.84
N VAL A 742 18.61 -8.11 -17.53
CA VAL A 742 18.95 -9.26 -16.68
C VAL A 742 18.21 -10.50 -17.15
N LYS A 743 16.91 -10.37 -17.44
CA LYS A 743 16.09 -11.48 -17.93
C LYS A 743 16.62 -12.04 -19.24
N ARG A 744 16.96 -11.17 -20.20
CA ARG A 744 17.58 -11.60 -21.46
C ARG A 744 18.87 -12.38 -21.23
N ILE A 745 19.77 -11.86 -20.39
CA ILE A 745 21.04 -12.52 -20.05
C ILE A 745 20.81 -13.89 -19.40
N LEU A 746 19.85 -13.99 -18.49
CA LEU A 746 19.51 -15.26 -17.86
C LEU A 746 18.87 -16.26 -18.83
N ASP A 747 18.06 -15.80 -19.80
CA ASP A 747 17.38 -16.68 -20.74
C ASP A 747 18.34 -17.22 -21.83
N GLU A 748 19.43 -16.51 -22.12
CA GLU A 748 20.45 -16.97 -23.10
C GLU A 748 21.11 -18.29 -22.74
N ILE A 749 21.22 -18.65 -21.45
CA ILE A 749 21.85 -19.91 -21.04
C ILE A 749 21.04 -21.17 -21.43
N ASP A 750 19.72 -21.03 -21.62
CA ASP A 750 18.85 -22.17 -21.95
C ASP A 750 18.98 -22.63 -23.43
N GLY A 751 19.61 -21.82 -24.28
CA GLY A 751 19.80 -22.09 -25.69
C GLY A 751 21.24 -22.46 -26.09
N ASN A 752 22.13 -22.66 -25.13
CA ASN A 752 23.56 -22.80 -25.41
C ASN A 752 23.97 -24.24 -25.80
N SER A 753 24.58 -24.38 -26.96
CA SER A 753 25.20 -25.65 -27.42
C SER A 753 26.73 -25.49 -27.45
N GLN A 754 27.42 -26.26 -26.64
CA GLN A 754 28.91 -26.26 -26.61
C GLN A 754 29.47 -27.29 -27.56
N SER A 755 30.26 -26.85 -28.55
CA SER A 755 31.06 -27.73 -29.41
C SER A 755 32.44 -28.05 -28.81
N LEU A 756 33.01 -27.09 -28.09
CA LEU A 756 34.29 -27.23 -27.36
C LEU A 756 34.07 -27.01 -25.86
N VAL A 757 34.86 -27.71 -25.06
CA VAL A 757 34.77 -27.69 -23.60
C VAL A 757 35.92 -26.88 -23.02
N PRO A 758 35.64 -25.79 -22.22
CA PRO A 758 36.68 -25.06 -21.51
C PRO A 758 37.47 -25.96 -20.57
N VAL A 759 38.77 -25.75 -20.49
CA VAL A 759 39.68 -26.45 -19.55
C VAL A 759 40.04 -25.50 -18.42
N LEU A 760 39.79 -25.93 -17.20
CA LEU A 760 40.16 -25.19 -15.99
C LEU A 760 41.24 -25.98 -15.21
N LEU A 761 42.25 -25.25 -14.75
CA LEU A 761 43.25 -25.76 -13.81
C LEU A 761 42.92 -25.30 -12.40
N SER A 762 42.86 -26.23 -11.45
CA SER A 762 42.76 -25.87 -10.05
C SER A 762 44.07 -25.23 -9.56
N LYS A 763 43.99 -24.10 -8.91
CA LYS A 763 45.15 -23.44 -8.29
C LYS A 763 45.63 -24.16 -7.02
N GLU A 764 44.79 -24.96 -6.40
CA GLU A 764 45.11 -25.72 -5.20
C GLU A 764 45.82 -27.06 -5.51
N GLY A 765 45.79 -27.50 -6.77
CA GLY A 765 46.58 -28.63 -7.27
C GLY A 765 46.19 -30.03 -6.80
N ASN A 766 45.02 -30.17 -6.12
CA ASN A 766 44.58 -31.46 -5.55
C ASN A 766 43.25 -31.99 -6.17
N GLU A 767 42.84 -31.45 -7.31
CA GLU A 767 41.55 -31.82 -7.92
C GLU A 767 41.64 -33.14 -8.71
N THR A 768 40.58 -33.92 -8.63
CA THR A 768 40.42 -35.11 -9.49
C THR A 768 40.16 -34.64 -10.93
N ALA A 769 40.90 -35.13 -11.89
CA ALA A 769 40.66 -34.80 -13.29
C ALA A 769 39.31 -35.38 -13.78
N GLY A 770 38.55 -34.59 -14.50
CA GLY A 770 37.22 -35.00 -14.97
C GLY A 770 36.45 -33.83 -15.60
N TYR A 771 35.13 -34.01 -15.72
CA TYR A 771 34.23 -33.02 -16.32
C TYR A 771 33.16 -32.60 -15.31
N LEU A 772 33.05 -31.31 -15.04
CA LEU A 772 31.87 -30.71 -14.38
C LEU A 772 30.79 -30.50 -15.45
N THR A 773 29.58 -30.98 -15.17
CA THR A 773 28.43 -30.76 -16.04
C THR A 773 27.29 -30.14 -15.22
N ILE A 774 26.62 -29.09 -15.75
CA ILE A 774 25.45 -28.49 -15.15
C ILE A 774 24.24 -28.75 -16.04
N TRP A 775 23.17 -29.24 -15.44
CA TRP A 775 21.95 -29.65 -16.10
C TRP A 775 20.74 -28.92 -15.52
N LYS A 776 19.83 -28.51 -16.37
CA LYS A 776 18.49 -28.06 -16.01
C LYS A 776 17.54 -29.23 -16.08
N VAL A 777 16.91 -29.57 -14.99
CA VAL A 777 15.89 -30.61 -14.91
C VAL A 777 14.56 -29.96 -14.57
N SER A 778 13.56 -30.13 -15.44
CA SER A 778 12.23 -29.59 -15.22
C SER A 778 11.20 -30.71 -15.24
N ALA A 779 10.25 -30.62 -14.32
CA ALA A 779 9.04 -31.44 -14.27
C ALA A 779 7.84 -30.51 -14.44
N LYS A 780 7.06 -30.70 -15.48
CA LYS A 780 5.96 -29.81 -15.84
C LYS A 780 4.69 -30.56 -16.15
N ASN A 781 3.58 -30.10 -15.62
CA ASN A 781 2.23 -30.44 -16.07
C ASN A 781 1.47 -29.18 -16.48
N ALA A 782 0.17 -29.27 -16.76
CA ALA A 782 -0.65 -28.12 -17.15
C ALA A 782 -0.84 -27.07 -16.01
N TYR A 783 -0.49 -27.38 -14.77
CA TYR A 783 -0.81 -26.59 -13.59
C TYR A 783 0.40 -26.12 -12.81
N GLU A 784 1.48 -26.91 -12.82
CA GLU A 784 2.69 -26.65 -12.03
C GLU A 784 3.92 -26.98 -12.87
N SER A 785 4.94 -26.17 -12.74
CA SER A 785 6.26 -26.42 -13.33
C SER A 785 7.30 -26.26 -12.23
N LYS A 786 8.05 -27.32 -11.96
CA LYS A 786 9.22 -27.27 -11.09
C LYS A 786 10.46 -27.41 -11.91
N THR A 787 11.46 -26.59 -11.59
CA THR A 787 12.77 -26.62 -12.27
C THR A 787 13.85 -26.63 -11.20
N THR A 788 14.89 -27.38 -11.40
CA THR A 788 16.10 -27.39 -10.57
C THR A 788 17.32 -27.47 -11.48
N TYR A 789 18.43 -26.91 -11.02
CA TYR A 789 19.70 -26.99 -11.69
C TYR A 789 20.62 -27.94 -10.90
N VAL A 790 21.24 -28.89 -11.58
CA VAL A 790 22.03 -29.97 -10.95
C VAL A 790 23.43 -30.01 -11.52
N ALA A 791 24.42 -29.88 -10.66
CA ALA A 791 25.81 -30.09 -11.05
C ALA A 791 26.23 -31.55 -10.79
N GLN A 792 26.90 -32.13 -11.77
CA GLN A 792 27.45 -33.49 -11.70
C GLN A 792 28.91 -33.48 -12.14
N PHE A 793 29.78 -34.08 -11.37
CA PHE A 793 31.16 -34.29 -11.77
C PHE A 793 31.34 -35.70 -12.31
N ILE A 794 31.97 -35.82 -13.49
CA ILE A 794 32.18 -37.10 -14.17
C ILE A 794 33.69 -37.31 -14.34
N THR A 795 34.20 -38.36 -13.73
CA THR A 795 35.64 -38.75 -13.90
C THR A 795 35.93 -39.23 -15.31
N ASP A 796 37.19 -39.26 -15.70
CA ASP A 796 37.65 -39.83 -16.99
C ASP A 796 37.23 -41.28 -17.18
N THR A 797 36.91 -41.99 -16.11
CA THR A 797 36.40 -43.38 -16.13
C THR A 797 34.89 -43.47 -16.27
N GLY A 798 34.17 -42.32 -16.35
CA GLY A 798 32.72 -42.25 -16.49
C GLY A 798 31.93 -42.34 -15.18
N ARG A 799 32.59 -42.37 -14.00
CA ARG A 799 31.91 -42.37 -12.67
C ARG A 799 31.38 -40.97 -12.37
N VAL A 800 30.18 -40.91 -11.80
CA VAL A 800 29.47 -39.65 -11.54
C VAL A 800 29.39 -39.36 -10.04
N PHE A 801 29.71 -38.11 -9.63
CA PHE A 801 29.74 -37.64 -8.26
C PHE A 801 28.97 -36.30 -8.16
N GLY A 802 27.72 -36.31 -7.64
CA GLY A 802 26.90 -35.13 -7.47
C GLY A 802 27.40 -34.13 -6.41
N PRO A 803 27.69 -34.57 -5.16
CA PRO A 803 28.19 -33.68 -4.12
C PRO A 803 29.48 -32.94 -4.50
N TYR A 804 30.43 -33.63 -5.14
CA TYR A 804 31.67 -33.04 -5.60
C TYR A 804 31.45 -32.07 -6.78
N GLY A 805 30.49 -32.38 -7.67
CA GLY A 805 30.06 -31.42 -8.72
C GLY A 805 29.51 -30.15 -8.16
N ASN A 806 28.68 -30.25 -7.11
CA ASN A 806 28.12 -29.05 -6.43
C ASN A 806 29.21 -28.24 -5.71
N ASP A 807 30.20 -28.86 -5.11
CA ASP A 807 31.33 -28.17 -4.48
C ASP A 807 32.13 -27.35 -5.52
N ILE A 808 32.50 -27.95 -6.63
CA ILE A 808 33.17 -27.25 -7.73
C ILE A 808 32.33 -26.10 -8.26
N TRP A 809 31.00 -26.32 -8.43
CA TRP A 809 30.09 -25.27 -8.89
C TRP A 809 30.03 -24.10 -7.89
N ASN A 810 29.95 -24.38 -6.57
CA ASN A 810 29.98 -23.35 -5.55
C ASN A 810 31.28 -22.54 -5.59
N ARG A 811 32.43 -23.18 -5.72
CA ARG A 811 33.71 -22.49 -5.85
C ARG A 811 33.80 -21.61 -7.11
N LEU A 812 33.25 -22.05 -8.25
CA LEU A 812 33.18 -21.26 -9.47
C LEU A 812 32.31 -20.00 -9.29
N VAL A 813 31.27 -20.06 -8.45
CA VAL A 813 30.36 -18.95 -8.17
C VAL A 813 30.95 -18.01 -7.11
N GLN A 814 31.52 -18.54 -6.01
CA GLN A 814 31.90 -17.75 -4.84
C GLN A 814 33.35 -17.29 -4.85
N GLU A 815 34.24 -18.12 -5.38
CA GLU A 815 35.69 -17.91 -5.30
C GLU A 815 36.29 -17.56 -6.65
N LYS A 816 36.62 -16.27 -6.82
CA LYS A 816 37.10 -15.72 -8.11
C LYS A 816 38.39 -16.36 -8.60
N ASP A 817 39.20 -16.83 -7.68
CA ASP A 817 40.59 -17.25 -7.92
C ASP A 817 40.87 -18.74 -7.82
N SER A 818 39.87 -19.58 -7.54
CA SER A 818 40.09 -21.04 -7.37
C SER A 818 40.53 -21.77 -8.64
N PHE A 819 40.15 -21.25 -9.80
CA PHE A 819 40.46 -21.86 -11.09
C PHE A 819 41.10 -20.87 -12.07
N ALA A 820 41.94 -21.40 -12.94
CA ALA A 820 42.55 -20.68 -14.05
C ALA A 820 42.15 -21.31 -15.39
N TYR A 821 41.75 -20.49 -16.37
CA TYR A 821 41.42 -20.95 -17.70
C TYR A 821 42.69 -21.40 -18.45
N ASN A 822 42.65 -22.59 -19.08
CA ASN A 822 43.77 -23.22 -19.78
C ASN A 822 43.36 -23.75 -21.17
N GLY A 823 42.62 -22.96 -21.95
CA GLY A 823 42.23 -23.32 -23.31
C GLY A 823 40.99 -24.20 -23.40
N GLU A 824 40.82 -24.91 -24.51
CA GLU A 824 39.64 -25.71 -24.84
C GLU A 824 40.04 -27.13 -25.28
N THR A 825 39.10 -28.06 -25.10
CA THR A 825 39.26 -29.45 -25.57
C THR A 825 37.92 -29.99 -26.08
N VAL A 826 37.99 -31.13 -26.75
CA VAL A 826 36.78 -31.88 -27.13
C VAL A 826 36.36 -32.76 -25.96
N CYS A 827 35.08 -32.82 -25.65
CA CYS A 827 34.57 -33.73 -24.65
C CYS A 827 34.80 -35.19 -25.08
N LYS A 828 35.54 -35.93 -24.27
CA LYS A 828 35.89 -37.35 -24.59
C LYS A 828 34.84 -38.34 -24.06
N ILE A 829 33.89 -37.85 -23.27
CA ILE A 829 32.84 -38.66 -22.67
C ILE A 829 31.54 -38.40 -23.42
N ASP A 830 30.87 -39.46 -23.81
CA ASP A 830 29.49 -39.35 -24.30
C ASP A 830 28.56 -39.19 -23.12
N LEU A 831 28.08 -37.94 -22.93
CA LEU A 831 27.22 -37.57 -21.82
C LEU A 831 25.83 -38.20 -21.96
N GLU A 832 25.32 -38.34 -23.18
CA GLU A 832 23.98 -38.84 -23.46
C GLU A 832 23.87 -40.37 -23.16
N SER A 833 24.94 -41.11 -23.40
CA SER A 833 24.97 -42.56 -23.15
C SER A 833 25.42 -42.92 -21.73
N ASN A 834 25.82 -41.98 -20.87
CA ASN A 834 26.26 -42.27 -19.53
C ASN A 834 25.08 -42.67 -18.60
N ILE A 835 25.00 -43.99 -18.34
CA ILE A 835 23.90 -44.60 -17.59
C ILE A 835 23.80 -44.00 -16.16
N GLN A 836 24.95 -43.78 -15.47
CA GLN A 836 24.94 -43.26 -14.12
C GLN A 836 24.48 -41.80 -14.05
N LEU A 837 24.86 -40.95 -15.00
CA LEU A 837 24.39 -39.60 -15.14
C LEU A 837 22.87 -39.57 -15.38
N ASN A 838 22.41 -40.36 -16.36
CA ASN A 838 20.99 -40.46 -16.69
C ASN A 838 20.16 -40.92 -15.48
N ASN A 839 20.62 -41.91 -14.73
CA ASN A 839 19.93 -42.35 -13.50
C ASN A 839 19.85 -41.25 -12.45
N ASN A 840 20.90 -40.44 -12.26
CA ASN A 840 20.88 -39.32 -11.32
C ASN A 840 19.91 -38.22 -11.73
N LEU A 841 19.87 -37.87 -13.02
CA LEU A 841 18.94 -36.90 -13.56
C LEU A 841 17.49 -37.40 -13.49
N HIS A 842 17.25 -38.68 -13.82
CA HIS A 842 15.94 -39.30 -13.63
C HIS A 842 15.48 -39.38 -12.18
N ALA A 843 16.36 -39.66 -11.25
CA ALA A 843 16.02 -39.64 -9.81
C ALA A 843 15.61 -38.24 -9.34
N THR A 844 16.29 -37.22 -9.86
CA THR A 844 15.92 -35.81 -9.58
C THR A 844 14.54 -35.46 -10.16
N PHE A 845 14.29 -35.83 -11.42
CA PHE A 845 12.99 -35.66 -12.05
C PHE A 845 11.89 -36.39 -11.29
N HIS A 846 12.09 -37.64 -10.93
CA HIS A 846 11.08 -38.46 -10.24
C HIS A 846 10.72 -37.90 -8.87
N ARG A 847 11.69 -37.35 -8.13
CA ARG A 847 11.39 -36.63 -6.86
C ARG A 847 10.47 -35.43 -7.11
N MET A 848 10.75 -34.60 -8.11
CA MET A 848 9.95 -33.46 -8.48
C MET A 848 8.56 -33.87 -8.98
N GLU A 849 8.48 -34.97 -9.72
CA GLU A 849 7.20 -35.54 -10.17
C GLU A 849 6.31 -35.97 -9.00
N LEU A 850 6.89 -36.65 -8.00
CA LEU A 850 6.17 -37.03 -6.76
C LEU A 850 5.69 -35.83 -5.98
N GLU A 851 6.51 -34.80 -5.89
CA GLU A 851 6.11 -33.54 -5.25
C GLU A 851 4.94 -32.86 -5.98
N ILE A 852 4.99 -32.77 -7.31
CA ILE A 852 3.89 -32.22 -8.12
C ILE A 852 2.61 -33.05 -7.94
N GLN A 853 2.73 -34.39 -7.92
CA GLN A 853 1.57 -35.27 -7.73
C GLN A 853 0.97 -35.15 -6.34
N ASN A 854 1.78 -35.03 -5.29
CA ASN A 854 1.32 -34.79 -3.92
C ASN A 854 0.63 -33.41 -3.79
N ASN A 855 1.17 -32.38 -4.42
CA ASN A 855 0.58 -31.04 -4.43
C ASN A 855 -0.74 -30.99 -5.21
N LEU A 856 -0.89 -31.84 -6.23
CA LEU A 856 -2.04 -31.86 -7.13
C LEU A 856 -3.35 -32.11 -6.38
N GLN A 857 -3.36 -33.03 -5.43
CA GLN A 857 -4.56 -33.33 -4.61
C GLN A 857 -4.96 -32.14 -3.75
N GLY A 858 -4.00 -31.53 -3.05
CA GLY A 858 -4.26 -30.33 -2.27
C GLY A 858 -4.67 -29.13 -3.13
N MET A 859 -4.15 -29.04 -4.36
CA MET A 859 -4.56 -27.99 -5.31
C MET A 859 -6.00 -28.20 -5.78
N VAL A 860 -6.42 -29.44 -6.07
CA VAL A 860 -7.81 -29.76 -6.44
C VAL A 860 -8.77 -29.40 -5.33
N GLU A 861 -8.48 -29.79 -4.10
CA GLU A 861 -9.30 -29.45 -2.95
C GLU A 861 -9.43 -27.93 -2.75
N ARG A 862 -8.31 -27.21 -2.84
CA ARG A 862 -8.30 -25.73 -2.77
C ARG A 862 -9.14 -25.10 -3.90
N LYS A 863 -8.99 -25.60 -5.13
CA LYS A 863 -9.77 -25.10 -6.29
C LYS A 863 -11.26 -25.35 -6.14
N LEU A 864 -11.66 -26.53 -5.69
CA LEU A 864 -13.07 -26.87 -5.45
C LEU A 864 -13.68 -25.99 -4.34
N ARG A 865 -12.94 -25.76 -3.24
CA ARG A 865 -13.37 -24.81 -2.19
C ARG A 865 -13.51 -23.40 -2.74
N ALA A 866 -12.51 -22.92 -3.53
CA ALA A 866 -12.56 -21.60 -4.15
C ALA A 866 -13.76 -21.43 -5.09
N LEU A 867 -14.10 -22.46 -5.88
CA LEU A 867 -15.29 -22.45 -6.75
C LEU A 867 -16.58 -22.43 -5.94
N GLY A 868 -16.67 -23.16 -4.82
CA GLY A 868 -17.79 -23.11 -3.89
C GLY A 868 -17.98 -21.72 -3.28
N PHE A 869 -16.91 -21.12 -2.76
CA PHE A 869 -16.94 -19.74 -2.26
C PHE A 869 -17.34 -18.74 -3.36
N ALA A 870 -16.86 -18.92 -4.59
CA ALA A 870 -17.23 -18.06 -5.71
C ALA A 870 -18.73 -18.15 -6.03
N GLU A 871 -19.32 -19.33 -6.01
CA GLU A 871 -20.75 -19.56 -6.24
C GLU A 871 -21.61 -18.86 -5.17
N HIS A 872 -21.29 -19.03 -3.88
CA HIS A 872 -21.97 -18.35 -2.78
C HIS A 872 -21.89 -16.83 -2.92
N ARG A 873 -20.73 -16.32 -3.21
CA ARG A 873 -20.46 -14.88 -3.36
C ARG A 873 -21.21 -14.27 -4.54
N ILE A 874 -21.17 -14.90 -5.72
CA ILE A 874 -21.88 -14.44 -6.92
C ILE A 874 -23.38 -14.41 -6.69
N ASN A 875 -23.95 -15.37 -5.95
CA ASN A 875 -25.37 -15.39 -5.61
C ASN A 875 -25.81 -14.19 -4.78
N ARG A 876 -24.91 -13.52 -4.06
CA ARG A 876 -25.16 -12.32 -3.27
C ARG A 876 -25.13 -11.02 -4.08
N ILE A 877 -24.67 -11.06 -5.33
CA ILE A 877 -24.68 -9.86 -6.19
C ILE A 877 -26.14 -9.44 -6.41
N GLY A 878 -26.51 -8.24 -5.95
CA GLY A 878 -27.87 -7.70 -6.04
C GLY A 878 -28.34 -7.43 -7.47
N ILE A 879 -27.41 -7.24 -8.43
CA ILE A 879 -27.67 -6.91 -9.83
C ILE A 879 -27.90 -8.21 -10.62
N ALA A 880 -29.17 -8.51 -10.95
CA ALA A 880 -29.56 -9.78 -11.53
C ALA A 880 -28.84 -10.15 -12.85
N ASN A 881 -28.68 -9.19 -13.76
CA ASN A 881 -28.01 -9.42 -15.04
C ASN A 881 -26.56 -9.82 -14.87
N ILE A 882 -25.81 -9.11 -14.00
CA ILE A 882 -24.40 -9.39 -13.70
C ILE A 882 -24.28 -10.71 -12.96
N ARG A 883 -25.13 -10.96 -11.96
CA ARG A 883 -25.16 -12.23 -11.24
C ARG A 883 -25.31 -13.41 -12.19
N ASN A 884 -26.28 -13.33 -13.12
CA ASN A 884 -26.53 -14.40 -14.09
C ASN A 884 -25.38 -14.55 -15.10
N ALA A 885 -24.76 -13.47 -15.54
CA ALA A 885 -23.59 -13.52 -16.40
C ALA A 885 -22.38 -14.15 -15.70
N LYS A 886 -22.05 -13.72 -14.48
CA LYS A 886 -20.94 -14.28 -13.69
C LYS A 886 -21.21 -15.75 -13.28
N MET A 887 -22.44 -16.14 -13.01
CA MET A 887 -22.79 -17.55 -12.76
C MET A 887 -22.61 -18.41 -14.02
N ARG A 888 -22.96 -17.92 -15.19
CA ARG A 888 -22.69 -18.63 -16.45
C ARG A 888 -21.21 -18.78 -16.69
N GLN A 889 -20.43 -17.71 -16.48
CA GLN A 889 -18.99 -17.75 -16.60
C GLN A 889 -18.35 -18.73 -15.60
N LEU A 890 -18.76 -18.71 -14.33
CA LEU A 890 -18.28 -19.65 -13.31
C LEU A 890 -18.53 -21.11 -13.69
N ARG A 891 -19.71 -21.42 -14.24
CA ARG A 891 -20.02 -22.78 -14.70
C ARG A 891 -19.11 -23.19 -15.85
N LYS A 892 -18.91 -22.31 -16.82
CA LYS A 892 -17.99 -22.53 -17.95
C LYS A 892 -16.57 -22.73 -17.43
N ASP A 893 -16.09 -21.86 -16.57
CA ASP A 893 -14.73 -21.97 -16.00
C ASP A 893 -14.53 -23.28 -15.23
N LYS A 894 -15.59 -23.74 -14.52
CA LYS A 894 -15.59 -25.03 -13.83
C LYS A 894 -15.49 -26.19 -14.79
N GLU A 895 -16.25 -26.18 -15.87
CA GLU A 895 -16.23 -27.21 -16.93
C GLU A 895 -14.88 -27.20 -17.65
N ASP A 896 -14.40 -26.05 -18.06
CA ASP A 896 -13.11 -25.87 -18.74
C ASP A 896 -11.96 -26.36 -17.84
N TRP A 897 -12.00 -26.01 -16.56
CA TRP A 897 -11.01 -26.49 -15.58
C TRP A 897 -11.06 -28.01 -15.40
N GLN A 898 -12.25 -28.60 -15.26
CA GLN A 898 -12.41 -30.06 -15.13
C GLN A 898 -11.89 -30.79 -16.35
N ASN A 899 -12.19 -30.28 -17.56
CA ASN A 899 -11.71 -30.84 -18.83
C ASN A 899 -10.19 -30.70 -18.99
N ALA A 900 -9.65 -29.55 -18.64
CA ALA A 900 -8.21 -29.30 -18.64
C ALA A 900 -7.49 -30.19 -17.63
N PHE A 901 -8.08 -30.33 -16.42
CA PHE A 901 -7.55 -31.17 -15.38
C PHE A 901 -7.45 -32.65 -15.79
N ALA A 902 -8.48 -33.17 -16.48
CA ALA A 902 -8.48 -34.55 -16.96
C ALA A 902 -7.33 -34.81 -17.98
N LYS A 903 -7.00 -33.80 -18.79
CA LYS A 903 -5.98 -33.90 -19.86
C LYS A 903 -4.57 -33.54 -19.36
N GLY A 904 -4.45 -32.72 -18.33
CA GLY A 904 -3.21 -32.07 -17.90
C GLY A 904 -2.48 -32.72 -16.72
N ARG A 905 -2.85 -33.94 -16.30
CA ARG A 905 -2.27 -34.62 -15.13
C ARG A 905 -0.88 -35.17 -15.34
N SER A 906 -0.53 -35.55 -16.57
CA SER A 906 0.77 -36.18 -16.83
C SER A 906 1.91 -35.16 -16.68
N VAL A 907 2.90 -35.53 -15.90
CA VAL A 907 4.12 -34.74 -15.74
C VAL A 907 5.09 -35.11 -16.86
N VAL A 908 5.59 -34.09 -17.56
CA VAL A 908 6.51 -34.27 -18.68
C VAL A 908 7.91 -33.81 -18.24
N PRO A 909 8.98 -34.63 -18.45
CA PRO A 909 10.35 -34.21 -18.22
C PRO A 909 10.85 -33.26 -19.30
N ASP A 910 11.61 -32.24 -18.91
CA ASP A 910 12.44 -31.44 -19.79
C ASP A 910 13.82 -31.31 -19.16
N VAL A 911 14.80 -32.04 -19.75
CA VAL A 911 16.18 -32.09 -19.26
C VAL A 911 17.05 -31.43 -20.32
N LYS A 912 17.78 -30.38 -19.92
CA LYS A 912 18.65 -29.62 -20.81
C LYS A 912 20.04 -29.51 -20.24
N HIS A 913 21.02 -29.75 -21.09
CA HIS A 913 22.42 -29.47 -20.78
C HIS A 913 22.70 -27.98 -20.82
N ILE A 914 23.37 -27.44 -19.80
CA ILE A 914 23.70 -26.00 -19.66
C ILE A 914 25.19 -25.75 -19.88
N LEU A 915 26.06 -26.50 -19.22
CA LEU A 915 27.50 -26.28 -19.24
C LEU A 915 28.28 -27.59 -19.04
N THR A 916 29.35 -27.76 -19.77
CA THR A 916 30.39 -28.74 -19.46
C THR A 916 31.74 -28.05 -19.40
N VAL A 917 32.53 -28.36 -18.36
CA VAL A 917 33.87 -27.82 -18.12
C VAL A 917 34.80 -28.93 -17.78
N ARG A 918 35.97 -28.99 -18.41
CA ARG A 918 37.06 -29.94 -18.05
C ARG A 918 37.82 -29.37 -16.86
N ILE A 919 37.90 -30.12 -15.78
CA ILE A 919 38.71 -29.79 -14.59
C ILE A 919 39.99 -30.66 -14.64
N ASN A 920 41.14 -30.02 -14.50
CA ASN A 920 42.43 -30.65 -14.34
C ASN A 920 43.02 -30.18 -13.01
N GLY A 921 43.60 -31.12 -12.26
CA GLY A 921 44.33 -30.85 -11.02
C GLY A 921 45.70 -30.29 -11.24
#